data_274b9c16d8c612e8d3f0f5d308883961
#
_entry.id   274b9c16d8c612e8d3f0f5d308883961
#
_cell.length_a   1.000
_cell.length_b   1.000
_cell.length_c   1.000
_cell.angle_alpha   90.00
_cell.angle_beta   90.00
_cell.angle_gamma   90.00
#
_symmetry.space_group_name_H-M   'P 1'
#
loop_
_entity.id
_entity.type
_entity.pdbx_description
1 polymer ?
#
loop_
_entity_poly.entity_id
_entity_poly.type
_entity_poly.pdbx_seq_one_letter_code
_entity_poly.pdbx_strand_id
1 'polypeptide(L)'
;RKADATGFFYNVQVTADTTAEGMTLTYKVQGRPRLTEIKFQGNARFKDAQLLKKLSSKAGEPLDLRKLFTDTQELQKLYQKKGYSRTEAKYEYHLDEPSGLATATFLITESPKIKIVEVDFVGAKAFPLKKLRKVIKTRKHWMFSWLTRRGVFKEEQFEEDKEKLAEFYRKAGYIDFAIKDVQFVNPTPRTLIVRFTLFEGNQYKVGAIKFTGNKLFSTPEIVAGLQAGHKRSRSKAALGPNGLPMDVGGVFTAGGLAKDVEAIEDFYGAKGYIDVQESSRNLRVVKIPNTETGTMDLEFQIEEGQPSYIEKIEIRGNTRTKDKVIRRELAVAPGELFDMVRVKLSKSRLEGLSYFDRVEARPEPTDVPNRKNLVFDVEDKRTGNVMLGAGFSSVDALVGYVELYEGNFNLSHPFQPPWFRGGGQKLRLRAMIGTQRQDYQVTFIEPWFLDRKLQLGVDLYYHEYRFLSPNDLYDETRLGGRVSLERALGSEFLRGGVNYALENVNIDLTHKAETEGPRANVPDDIRDAKGDHLLSRVGTSLAYDTRNSVRLPNKGQRSELTAQITTGSDTFYKLELTSAWYFRGLFPGHVLELGGRSGVAEALGGTDDVPFFERYYLGGLYNLRGFKYRRISPRQKPELRGNEPIG
;
A
#
# COMPACT_ATOMS: atom_id res chain seq x y z
N ARG A 1 25.82 37.64 -31.18
CA ARG A 1 25.28 36.29 -30.78
C ARG A 1 25.62 35.92 -29.35
N LYS A 2 26.86 36.09 -28.84
CA LYS A 2 27.19 35.75 -27.44
C LYS A 2 26.56 36.71 -26.41
N ALA A 3 26.50 38.00 -26.68
CA ALA A 3 25.88 39.01 -25.83
C ALA A 3 24.36 38.83 -25.72
N ASP A 4 23.69 38.42 -26.79
CA ASP A 4 22.26 38.13 -26.85
C ASP A 4 21.91 36.84 -26.08
N ALA A 5 22.81 35.85 -26.08
CA ALA A 5 22.66 34.59 -25.36
C ALA A 5 22.77 34.72 -23.83
N THR A 6 23.29 35.84 -23.28
CA THR A 6 23.38 36.09 -21.84
C THR A 6 22.02 36.40 -21.21
N GLY A 7 21.01 36.77 -22.01
CA GLY A 7 19.69 37.14 -21.54
C GLY A 7 19.59 38.50 -20.83
N PHE A 8 20.70 39.23 -20.73
CA PHE A 8 20.72 40.54 -20.05
C PHE A 8 20.32 41.71 -20.95
N PHE A 9 20.39 41.54 -22.29
CA PHE A 9 20.11 42.59 -23.25
C PHE A 9 18.81 42.34 -24.01
N TYR A 10 18.04 43.42 -24.21
CA TYR A 10 16.82 43.40 -25.01
C TYR A 10 17.12 43.61 -26.50
N ASN A 11 18.10 44.48 -26.80
CA ASN A 11 18.54 44.78 -28.16
C ASN A 11 20.05 45.05 -28.17
N VAL A 12 20.73 44.54 -29.18
CA VAL A 12 22.14 44.77 -29.41
C VAL A 12 22.31 45.21 -30.86
N GLN A 13 22.57 46.50 -31.09
CA GLN A 13 22.87 47.06 -32.37
C GLN A 13 24.38 47.27 -32.50
N VAL A 14 24.95 46.86 -33.63
CA VAL A 14 26.37 47.04 -33.93
C VAL A 14 26.46 47.92 -35.15
N THR A 15 27.08 49.08 -34.99
CA THR A 15 27.46 49.96 -36.14
C THR A 15 28.95 49.90 -36.35
N ALA A 16 29.35 49.90 -37.58
CA ALA A 16 30.77 49.91 -37.99
C ALA A 16 31.06 51.16 -38.77
N ASP A 17 31.94 52.01 -38.26
CA ASP A 17 32.42 53.23 -38.92
C ASP A 17 33.86 53.02 -39.38
N THR A 18 34.11 53.23 -40.66
CA THR A 18 35.45 53.10 -41.23
C THR A 18 36.12 54.45 -41.20
N THR A 19 37.24 54.57 -40.52
CA THR A 19 38.08 55.75 -40.45
C THR A 19 39.42 55.49 -41.16
N ALA A 20 40.18 56.52 -41.46
CA ALA A 20 41.48 56.38 -42.14
C ALA A 20 42.50 55.54 -41.30
N GLU A 21 42.26 55.33 -40.00
CA GLU A 21 43.16 54.62 -39.09
C GLU A 21 42.65 53.19 -38.72
N GLY A 22 41.47 52.76 -39.27
CA GLY A 22 40.88 51.45 -38.97
C GLY A 22 39.37 51.45 -38.90
N MET A 23 38.76 50.32 -38.45
CA MET A 23 37.34 50.15 -38.32
C MET A 23 36.96 50.26 -36.82
N THR A 24 36.07 51.19 -36.47
CA THR A 24 35.52 51.35 -35.16
C THR A 24 34.16 50.64 -35.11
N LEU A 25 34.03 49.64 -34.22
CA LEU A 25 32.77 48.93 -33.96
C LEU A 25 32.11 49.52 -32.70
N THR A 26 30.96 50.13 -32.89
CA THR A 26 30.15 50.66 -31.76
C THR A 26 29.01 49.69 -31.45
N TYR A 27 29.04 49.13 -30.25
CA TYR A 27 27.96 48.29 -29.72
C TYR A 27 26.99 49.15 -28.93
N LYS A 28 25.80 49.37 -29.45
CA LYS A 28 24.71 50.00 -28.72
C LYS A 28 23.86 48.90 -28.10
N VAL A 29 23.98 48.72 -26.79
CA VAL A 29 23.29 47.68 -26.03
C VAL A 29 22.15 48.31 -25.21
N GLN A 30 20.99 47.67 -25.23
CA GLN A 30 19.84 48.05 -24.41
C GLN A 30 19.61 46.93 -23.43
N GLY A 31 19.81 47.22 -22.13
CA GLY A 31 19.59 46.26 -21.05
C GLY A 31 18.10 45.87 -20.94
N ARG A 32 17.83 44.67 -20.53
CA ARG A 32 16.44 44.28 -20.18
C ARG A 32 15.98 45.05 -18.94
N PRO A 33 14.79 45.66 -19.00
CA PRO A 33 14.21 46.31 -17.82
C PRO A 33 14.13 45.32 -16.64
N ARG A 34 14.40 45.80 -15.44
CA ARG A 34 14.22 45.00 -14.21
C ARG A 34 12.86 45.19 -13.62
N LEU A 35 12.22 44.09 -13.26
CA LEU A 35 10.94 44.09 -12.55
C LEU A 35 11.15 44.50 -11.09
N THR A 36 10.71 45.68 -10.69
CA THR A 36 10.87 46.20 -9.32
C THR A 36 9.73 45.80 -8.41
N GLU A 37 8.51 45.80 -8.94
CA GLU A 37 7.32 45.54 -8.14
C GLU A 37 6.29 44.74 -8.93
N ILE A 38 5.58 43.87 -8.23
CA ILE A 38 4.43 43.14 -8.76
C ILE A 38 3.21 43.52 -7.95
N LYS A 39 2.21 44.08 -8.63
CA LYS A 39 0.94 44.51 -8.05
C LYS A 39 -0.21 43.63 -8.50
N PHE A 40 -1.22 43.52 -7.65
CA PHE A 40 -2.49 42.85 -7.98
C PHE A 40 -3.63 43.84 -7.81
N GLN A 41 -4.58 43.77 -8.71
CA GLN A 41 -5.82 44.57 -8.65
C GLN A 41 -7.02 43.65 -8.88
N GLY A 42 -8.07 43.82 -8.06
CA GLY A 42 -9.31 43.04 -8.19
C GLY A 42 -9.32 41.68 -7.49
N ASN A 43 -8.26 41.31 -6.77
CA ASN A 43 -8.12 40.04 -6.06
C ASN A 43 -8.73 40.04 -4.65
N ALA A 44 -10.02 40.22 -4.52
CA ALA A 44 -10.70 40.26 -3.21
C ALA A 44 -10.70 38.90 -2.46
N ARG A 45 -10.53 37.78 -3.15
CA ARG A 45 -10.61 36.42 -2.58
C ARG A 45 -9.29 35.85 -2.11
N PHE A 46 -8.19 36.29 -2.68
CA PHE A 46 -6.87 35.86 -2.31
C PHE A 46 -5.99 37.05 -1.94
N LYS A 47 -5.21 36.91 -0.89
CA LYS A 47 -4.22 37.92 -0.50
C LYS A 47 -3.04 37.92 -1.48
N ASP A 48 -2.44 39.06 -1.72
CA ASP A 48 -1.30 39.25 -2.63
C ASP A 48 -0.16 38.26 -2.32
N ALA A 49 0.16 38.06 -1.04
CA ALA A 49 1.16 37.10 -0.60
C ALA A 49 0.88 35.64 -1.01
N GLN A 50 -0.39 35.28 -1.23
CA GLN A 50 -0.77 33.95 -1.72
C GLN A 50 -0.62 33.82 -3.23
N LEU A 51 -0.91 34.91 -3.94
CA LEU A 51 -0.76 35.01 -5.39
C LEU A 51 0.71 35.05 -5.79
N LEU A 52 1.52 35.87 -5.11
CA LEU A 52 2.98 35.96 -5.31
C LEU A 52 3.68 34.61 -5.22
N LYS A 53 3.27 33.73 -4.30
CA LYS A 53 3.84 32.37 -4.15
C LYS A 53 3.60 31.47 -5.36
N LYS A 54 2.69 31.84 -6.27
CA LYS A 54 2.33 31.05 -7.45
C LYS A 54 2.97 31.57 -8.72
N LEU A 55 3.55 32.75 -8.66
CA LEU A 55 4.22 33.35 -9.80
C LEU A 55 5.65 32.79 -9.96
N SER A 56 6.05 32.64 -11.21
CA SER A 56 7.43 32.37 -11.60
C SER A 56 8.27 33.66 -11.68
N SER A 57 7.62 34.80 -11.94
CA SER A 57 8.24 36.13 -11.97
C SER A 57 8.47 36.65 -10.55
N LYS A 58 9.64 37.26 -10.31
CA LYS A 58 10.01 37.84 -9.02
C LYS A 58 10.52 39.26 -9.18
N ALA A 59 10.26 40.10 -8.18
CA ALA A 59 10.88 41.40 -8.08
C ALA A 59 12.41 41.27 -8.03
N GLY A 60 13.12 42.12 -8.78
CA GLY A 60 14.58 42.06 -8.95
C GLY A 60 15.07 41.27 -10.15
N GLU A 61 14.26 40.43 -10.78
CA GLU A 61 14.58 39.72 -12.02
C GLU A 61 14.38 40.59 -13.27
N PRO A 62 15.03 40.25 -14.40
CA PRO A 62 14.72 40.88 -15.69
C PRO A 62 13.27 40.68 -16.09
N LEU A 63 12.63 41.70 -16.66
CA LEU A 63 11.27 41.62 -17.19
C LEU A 63 11.20 40.59 -18.32
N ASP A 64 10.37 39.56 -18.14
CA ASP A 64 10.09 38.55 -19.16
C ASP A 64 8.57 38.45 -19.39
N LEU A 65 8.15 38.94 -20.55
CA LEU A 65 6.71 38.96 -20.92
C LEU A 65 6.12 37.55 -21.07
N ARG A 66 6.93 36.54 -21.42
CA ARG A 66 6.49 35.14 -21.48
C ARG A 66 6.22 34.60 -20.09
N LYS A 67 7.08 34.92 -19.12
CA LYS A 67 6.83 34.56 -17.71
C LYS A 67 5.57 35.24 -17.19
N LEU A 68 5.35 36.53 -17.45
CA LEU A 68 4.13 37.23 -17.03
C LEU A 68 2.87 36.62 -17.66
N PHE A 69 2.94 36.22 -18.92
CA PHE A 69 1.84 35.51 -19.57
C PHE A 69 1.56 34.15 -18.92
N THR A 70 2.61 33.37 -18.66
CA THR A 70 2.49 32.08 -17.95
C THR A 70 1.94 32.25 -16.55
N ASP A 71 2.41 33.26 -15.83
CA ASP A 71 1.92 33.61 -14.49
C ASP A 71 0.44 33.99 -14.50
N THR A 72 -0.02 34.71 -15.53
CA THR A 72 -1.44 35.02 -15.74
C THR A 72 -2.27 33.75 -15.86
N GLN A 73 -1.79 32.77 -16.62
CA GLN A 73 -2.47 31.46 -16.75
C GLN A 73 -2.46 30.69 -15.44
N GLU A 74 -1.37 30.70 -14.70
CA GLU A 74 -1.30 30.02 -13.40
C GLU A 74 -2.23 30.69 -12.37
N LEU A 75 -2.38 32.00 -12.38
CA LEU A 75 -3.38 32.71 -11.57
C LEU A 75 -4.79 32.28 -11.96
N GLN A 76 -5.13 32.24 -13.25
CA GLN A 76 -6.44 31.77 -13.70
C GLN A 76 -6.71 30.33 -13.25
N LYS A 77 -5.75 29.42 -13.41
CA LYS A 77 -5.86 28.03 -12.94
C LYS A 77 -6.06 27.95 -11.43
N LEU A 78 -5.39 28.80 -10.63
CA LEU A 78 -5.60 28.86 -9.18
C LEU A 78 -7.06 29.19 -8.83
N TYR A 79 -7.63 30.19 -9.49
CA TYR A 79 -9.03 30.58 -9.30
C TYR A 79 -9.99 29.48 -9.75
N GLN A 80 -9.76 28.87 -10.91
CA GLN A 80 -10.55 27.75 -11.45
C GLN A 80 -10.54 26.54 -10.51
N LYS A 81 -9.37 26.14 -9.99
CA LYS A 81 -9.23 25.05 -8.98
C LYS A 81 -10.03 25.32 -7.70
N LYS A 82 -10.26 26.59 -7.37
CA LYS A 82 -11.07 26.99 -6.22
C LYS A 82 -12.56 27.19 -6.54
N GLY A 83 -12.95 26.97 -7.79
CA GLY A 83 -14.34 27.03 -8.25
C GLY A 83 -14.79 28.39 -8.78
N TYR A 84 -13.88 29.30 -9.05
CA TYR A 84 -14.10 30.58 -9.71
C TYR A 84 -13.77 30.45 -11.19
N SER A 85 -14.52 29.61 -11.90
CA SER A 85 -14.18 29.13 -13.25
C SER A 85 -14.22 30.20 -14.34
N ARG A 86 -14.88 31.31 -14.12
CA ARG A 86 -14.98 32.44 -15.07
C ARG A 86 -14.11 33.62 -14.67
N THR A 87 -13.18 33.47 -13.74
CA THR A 87 -12.24 34.52 -13.37
C THR A 87 -11.24 34.73 -14.51
N GLU A 88 -11.13 35.97 -14.93
CA GLU A 88 -10.14 36.40 -15.91
C GLU A 88 -8.96 37.07 -15.20
N ALA A 89 -7.76 36.81 -15.63
CA ALA A 89 -6.57 37.53 -15.24
C ALA A 89 -5.89 38.08 -16.48
N LYS A 90 -5.43 39.29 -16.41
CA LYS A 90 -4.63 39.95 -17.45
C LYS A 90 -3.44 40.57 -16.76
N TYR A 91 -2.40 40.87 -17.49
CA TYR A 91 -1.30 41.66 -16.97
C TYR A 91 -1.07 42.89 -17.78
N GLU A 92 -0.65 43.96 -17.10
CA GLU A 92 -0.13 45.18 -17.65
C GLU A 92 1.24 45.45 -17.08
N TYR A 93 2.12 46.08 -17.81
CA TYR A 93 3.39 46.53 -17.28
C TYR A 93 3.66 47.96 -17.64
N HIS A 94 4.24 48.69 -16.71
CA HIS A 94 4.71 50.05 -16.91
C HIS A 94 6.24 50.04 -16.88
N LEU A 95 6.85 50.61 -17.95
CA LEU A 95 8.29 50.73 -18.08
C LEU A 95 8.65 52.22 -17.90
N ASP A 96 9.50 52.47 -16.93
CA ASP A 96 10.20 53.75 -16.81
C ASP A 96 11.49 53.69 -17.62
N GLU A 97 11.46 54.21 -18.84
CA GLU A 97 12.59 54.17 -19.77
C GLU A 97 13.88 54.78 -19.22
N PRO A 98 13.85 55.94 -18.48
CA PRO A 98 15.07 56.54 -17.95
C PRO A 98 15.78 55.69 -16.92
N SER A 99 15.04 54.98 -16.05
CA SER A 99 15.61 54.18 -14.98
C SER A 99 15.83 52.71 -15.39
N GLY A 100 15.21 52.24 -16.49
CA GLY A 100 15.23 50.84 -16.90
C GLY A 100 14.47 49.93 -15.93
N LEU A 101 13.54 50.49 -15.13
CA LEU A 101 12.74 49.77 -14.13
C LEU A 101 11.35 49.51 -14.67
N ALA A 102 10.75 48.35 -14.31
CA ALA A 102 9.40 48.01 -14.71
C ALA A 102 8.56 47.56 -13.51
N THR A 103 7.28 47.93 -13.56
CA THR A 103 6.28 47.42 -12.62
C THR A 103 5.27 46.57 -13.39
N ALA A 104 4.97 45.36 -12.91
CA ALA A 104 3.93 44.50 -13.47
C ALA A 104 2.68 44.55 -12.58
N THR A 105 1.52 44.75 -13.20
CA THR A 105 0.23 44.74 -12.49
C THR A 105 -0.66 43.65 -13.08
N PHE A 106 -1.05 42.67 -12.25
CA PHE A 106 -2.03 41.67 -12.62
C PHE A 106 -3.44 42.17 -12.31
N LEU A 107 -4.23 42.34 -13.35
CA LEU A 107 -5.63 42.75 -13.27
C LEU A 107 -6.50 41.48 -13.22
N ILE A 108 -7.20 41.30 -12.13
CA ILE A 108 -8.01 40.09 -11.87
C ILE A 108 -9.48 40.49 -11.80
N THR A 109 -10.28 39.97 -12.74
CA THR A 109 -11.74 40.13 -12.72
C THR A 109 -12.34 38.86 -12.11
N GLU A 110 -12.62 38.91 -10.80
CA GLU A 110 -13.12 37.74 -10.08
C GLU A 110 -14.57 37.42 -10.45
N SER A 111 -14.82 36.12 -10.72
CA SER A 111 -16.18 35.63 -10.92
C SER A 111 -16.77 35.06 -9.61
N PRO A 112 -18.09 35.01 -9.46
CA PRO A 112 -18.69 34.23 -8.38
C PRO A 112 -18.46 32.74 -8.56
N LYS A 113 -18.50 31.97 -7.45
CA LYS A 113 -18.52 30.50 -7.54
C LYS A 113 -19.81 30.05 -8.21
N ILE A 114 -19.65 29.18 -9.21
CA ILE A 114 -20.79 28.61 -9.93
C ILE A 114 -21.24 27.34 -9.18
N LYS A 115 -22.48 27.36 -8.68
CA LYS A 115 -23.09 26.22 -7.97
C LYS A 115 -23.81 25.32 -8.97
N ILE A 116 -23.56 24.03 -8.91
CA ILE A 116 -24.25 23.05 -9.73
C ILE A 116 -25.62 22.77 -9.10
N VAL A 117 -26.68 23.09 -9.83
CA VAL A 117 -28.07 22.86 -9.40
C VAL A 117 -28.51 21.46 -9.78
N GLU A 118 -28.09 21.00 -10.96
CA GLU A 118 -28.48 19.70 -11.50
C GLU A 118 -27.39 19.12 -12.41
N VAL A 119 -27.30 17.78 -12.42
CA VAL A 119 -26.53 17.03 -13.41
C VAL A 119 -27.48 16.01 -14.02
N ASP A 120 -27.68 16.11 -15.33
CA ASP A 120 -28.61 15.30 -16.09
C ASP A 120 -27.89 14.51 -17.20
N PHE A 121 -28.47 13.37 -17.58
CA PHE A 121 -27.93 12.46 -18.60
C PHE A 121 -29.02 12.09 -19.58
N VAL A 122 -28.99 12.70 -20.74
CA VAL A 122 -29.92 12.41 -21.85
C VAL A 122 -29.37 11.25 -22.68
N GLY A 123 -30.23 10.30 -23.01
CA GLY A 123 -29.85 9.11 -23.78
C GLY A 123 -29.35 7.93 -22.92
N ALA A 124 -29.25 8.08 -21.59
CA ALA A 124 -28.89 6.99 -20.69
C ALA A 124 -30.08 6.03 -20.50
N LYS A 125 -29.95 4.79 -20.98
CA LYS A 125 -30.95 3.70 -20.88
C LYS A 125 -30.40 2.49 -20.14
N ALA A 126 -29.11 2.19 -20.30
CA ALA A 126 -28.46 1.00 -19.75
C ALA A 126 -28.27 1.05 -18.23
N PHE A 127 -28.11 2.25 -17.67
CA PHE A 127 -27.87 2.42 -16.24
C PHE A 127 -28.78 3.49 -15.64
N PRO A 128 -29.26 3.27 -14.40
CA PRO A 128 -30.07 4.26 -13.71
C PRO A 128 -29.24 5.53 -13.43
N LEU A 129 -29.83 6.71 -13.55
CA LEU A 129 -29.18 8.01 -13.34
C LEU A 129 -28.46 8.12 -11.99
N LYS A 130 -29.02 7.46 -10.95
CA LYS A 130 -28.40 7.40 -9.62
C LYS A 130 -27.02 6.71 -9.64
N LYS A 131 -26.83 5.72 -10.53
CA LYS A 131 -25.55 5.00 -10.70
C LYS A 131 -24.55 5.89 -11.44
N LEU A 132 -24.95 6.56 -12.51
CA LEU A 132 -24.12 7.48 -13.28
C LEU A 132 -23.65 8.67 -12.42
N ARG A 133 -24.56 9.26 -11.63
CA ARG A 133 -24.20 10.31 -10.67
C ARG A 133 -23.20 9.88 -9.60
N LYS A 134 -23.04 8.58 -9.31
CA LYS A 134 -22.01 8.07 -8.40
C LYS A 134 -20.64 7.95 -9.05
N VAL A 135 -20.58 7.73 -10.36
CA VAL A 135 -19.33 7.60 -11.14
C VAL A 135 -18.59 8.93 -11.17
N ILE A 136 -19.31 10.02 -11.36
CA ILE A 136 -18.75 11.37 -11.48
C ILE A 136 -18.57 12.06 -10.13
N LYS A 137 -17.61 12.96 -10.04
CA LYS A 137 -17.37 13.84 -8.87
C LYS A 137 -18.19 15.12 -8.94
N THR A 138 -18.54 15.60 -10.14
CA THR A 138 -19.41 16.76 -10.39
C THR A 138 -20.81 16.44 -9.92
N ARG A 139 -21.26 17.08 -8.84
CA ARG A 139 -22.53 16.79 -8.15
C ARG A 139 -23.30 18.06 -7.84
N LYS A 140 -24.60 17.90 -7.68
CA LYS A 140 -25.51 18.95 -7.21
C LYS A 140 -25.01 19.53 -5.87
N HIS A 141 -25.11 20.87 -5.75
CA HIS A 141 -24.86 21.57 -4.50
C HIS A 141 -25.92 21.18 -3.46
N TRP A 142 -25.49 20.86 -2.23
CA TRP A 142 -26.33 20.42 -1.13
C TRP A 142 -26.03 21.23 0.14
N MET A 143 -26.91 21.15 1.15
CA MET A 143 -26.83 21.93 2.39
C MET A 143 -25.45 21.84 3.09
N PHE A 144 -24.83 20.67 3.13
CA PHE A 144 -23.49 20.46 3.70
C PHE A 144 -22.33 20.55 2.68
N SER A 145 -22.58 21.12 1.51
CA SER A 145 -21.53 21.31 0.49
C SER A 145 -20.41 22.24 0.95
N TRP A 146 -20.66 23.10 1.93
CA TRP A 146 -19.64 23.95 2.55
C TRP A 146 -18.56 23.14 3.28
N LEU A 147 -18.92 22.01 3.93
CA LEU A 147 -18.00 21.11 4.62
C LEU A 147 -17.27 20.21 3.64
N THR A 148 -17.98 19.66 2.64
CA THR A 148 -17.44 18.70 1.69
C THR A 148 -16.78 19.34 0.47
N ARG A 149 -16.91 20.66 0.28
CA ARG A 149 -16.48 21.45 -0.89
C ARG A 149 -17.00 20.90 -2.23
N ARG A 150 -18.13 20.17 -2.21
CA ARG A 150 -18.81 19.59 -3.39
C ARG A 150 -19.87 20.56 -3.91
N GLY A 151 -20.34 20.33 -5.14
CA GLY A 151 -21.42 21.12 -5.73
C GLY A 151 -21.00 22.48 -6.29
N VAL A 152 -19.70 22.71 -6.48
CA VAL A 152 -19.13 23.86 -7.19
C VAL A 152 -18.51 23.33 -8.48
N PHE A 153 -18.76 24.00 -9.60
CA PHE A 153 -18.21 23.61 -10.89
C PHE A 153 -16.71 23.87 -10.94
N LYS A 154 -15.97 22.87 -11.39
CA LYS A 154 -14.53 22.90 -11.63
C LYS A 154 -14.25 22.21 -12.96
N GLU A 155 -13.61 22.90 -13.87
CA GLU A 155 -13.36 22.42 -15.22
C GLU A 155 -12.46 21.17 -15.26
N GLU A 156 -11.35 21.18 -14.52
CA GLU A 156 -10.44 20.04 -14.40
C GLU A 156 -11.17 18.76 -13.90
N GLN A 157 -12.03 18.92 -12.87
CA GLN A 157 -12.83 17.81 -12.35
C GLN A 157 -13.89 17.31 -13.36
N PHE A 158 -14.45 18.23 -14.13
CA PHE A 158 -15.44 17.93 -15.16
C PHE A 158 -14.82 17.12 -16.31
N GLU A 159 -13.61 17.46 -16.77
CA GLU A 159 -12.88 16.69 -17.78
C GLU A 159 -12.57 15.27 -17.27
N GLU A 160 -12.07 15.13 -16.03
CA GLU A 160 -11.91 13.82 -15.40
C GLU A 160 -13.22 13.02 -15.35
N ASP A 161 -14.34 13.68 -15.12
CA ASP A 161 -15.64 13.01 -15.01
C ASP A 161 -16.13 12.49 -16.36
N LYS A 162 -15.82 13.18 -17.48
CA LYS A 162 -16.09 12.67 -18.83
C LYS A 162 -15.30 11.37 -19.08
N GLU A 163 -14.03 11.35 -18.74
CA GLU A 163 -13.19 10.16 -18.88
C GLU A 163 -13.69 9.00 -18.01
N LYS A 164 -14.03 9.25 -16.74
CA LYS A 164 -14.58 8.25 -15.82
C LYS A 164 -15.91 7.68 -16.30
N LEU A 165 -16.75 8.53 -16.88
CA LEU A 165 -18.02 8.09 -17.44
C LEU A 165 -17.79 7.17 -18.65
N ALA A 166 -16.88 7.57 -19.55
CA ALA A 166 -16.50 6.74 -20.70
C ALA A 166 -15.85 5.40 -20.25
N GLU A 167 -14.96 5.45 -19.28
CA GLU A 167 -14.33 4.25 -18.72
C GLU A 167 -15.35 3.32 -18.04
N PHE A 168 -16.33 3.89 -17.32
CA PHE A 168 -17.40 3.13 -16.69
C PHE A 168 -18.24 2.36 -17.70
N TYR A 169 -18.64 2.99 -18.81
CA TYR A 169 -19.40 2.35 -19.89
C TYR A 169 -18.55 1.30 -20.62
N ARG A 170 -17.29 1.60 -20.95
CA ARG A 170 -16.37 0.64 -21.58
C ARG A 170 -16.12 -0.58 -20.70
N LYS A 171 -15.96 -0.41 -19.38
CA LYS A 171 -15.87 -1.52 -18.42
C LYS A 171 -17.13 -2.37 -18.34
N ALA A 172 -18.25 -1.82 -18.74
CA ALA A 172 -19.53 -2.53 -18.81
C ALA A 172 -19.85 -3.10 -20.21
N GLY A 173 -18.88 -3.06 -21.15
CA GLY A 173 -19.00 -3.62 -22.49
C GLY A 173 -19.57 -2.69 -23.56
N TYR A 174 -19.83 -1.43 -23.26
CA TYR A 174 -20.30 -0.42 -24.20
C TYR A 174 -19.10 0.28 -24.85
N ILE A 175 -18.53 -0.33 -25.90
CA ILE A 175 -17.28 0.15 -26.51
C ILE A 175 -17.52 1.40 -27.35
N ASP A 176 -18.67 1.47 -28.01
CA ASP A 176 -19.08 2.58 -28.88
C ASP A 176 -19.61 3.77 -28.08
N PHE A 177 -19.53 3.70 -26.74
CA PHE A 177 -19.97 4.80 -25.89
C PHE A 177 -19.26 6.11 -26.24
N ALA A 178 -20.06 7.13 -26.47
CA ALA A 178 -19.57 8.49 -26.69
C ALA A 178 -20.45 9.52 -25.97
N ILE A 179 -19.83 10.56 -25.48
CA ILE A 179 -20.49 11.78 -25.03
C ILE A 179 -20.62 12.66 -26.27
N LYS A 180 -21.82 12.78 -26.84
CA LYS A 180 -22.05 13.53 -28.08
C LYS A 180 -22.01 15.03 -27.86
N ASP A 181 -22.56 15.48 -26.74
CA ASP A 181 -22.64 16.89 -26.41
C ASP A 181 -22.72 17.10 -24.89
N VAL A 182 -22.29 18.27 -24.43
CA VAL A 182 -22.48 18.68 -23.05
C VAL A 182 -22.99 20.12 -23.04
N GLN A 183 -24.21 20.29 -22.60
CA GLN A 183 -24.85 21.59 -22.49
C GLN A 183 -24.70 22.16 -21.08
N PHE A 184 -24.27 23.41 -21.03
CA PHE A 184 -24.16 24.21 -19.81
C PHE A 184 -25.28 25.26 -19.79
N VAL A 185 -26.34 24.97 -19.03
CA VAL A 185 -27.44 25.88 -18.88
C VAL A 185 -27.26 26.69 -17.59
N ASN A 186 -27.29 28.01 -17.69
CA ASN A 186 -27.12 28.91 -16.56
C ASN A 186 -28.46 29.60 -16.20
N PRO A 187 -29.28 29.03 -15.31
CA PRO A 187 -30.53 29.67 -14.89
C PRO A 187 -30.30 31.02 -14.22
N THR A 188 -29.15 31.17 -13.55
CA THR A 188 -28.69 32.45 -12.98
C THR A 188 -27.17 32.58 -13.16
N PRO A 189 -26.58 33.79 -13.00
CA PRO A 189 -25.14 33.99 -13.09
C PRO A 189 -24.29 33.12 -12.11
N ARG A 190 -24.92 32.59 -11.06
CA ARG A 190 -24.27 31.78 -10.00
C ARG A 190 -24.63 30.30 -10.01
N THR A 191 -25.51 29.88 -10.93
CA THR A 191 -26.01 28.50 -10.99
C THR A 191 -25.78 27.86 -12.36
N LEU A 192 -25.58 26.57 -12.37
CA LEU A 192 -25.27 25.77 -13.55
C LEU A 192 -26.02 24.45 -13.51
N ILE A 193 -26.65 24.11 -14.62
CA ILE A 193 -27.15 22.77 -14.93
C ILE A 193 -26.19 22.18 -15.96
N VAL A 194 -25.66 20.98 -15.69
CA VAL A 194 -24.79 20.25 -16.60
C VAL A 194 -25.60 19.11 -17.20
N ARG A 195 -25.81 19.11 -18.50
CA ARG A 195 -26.56 18.08 -19.22
C ARG A 195 -25.64 17.36 -20.19
N PHE A 196 -25.41 16.07 -19.93
CA PHE A 196 -24.67 15.20 -20.82
C PHE A 196 -25.59 14.52 -21.82
N THR A 197 -25.33 14.65 -23.10
CA THR A 197 -26.00 13.89 -24.16
C THR A 197 -25.15 12.68 -24.50
N LEU A 198 -25.63 11.49 -24.13
CA LEU A 198 -24.90 10.24 -24.24
C LEU A 198 -25.37 9.43 -25.43
N PHE A 199 -24.43 8.80 -26.10
CA PHE A 199 -24.66 7.71 -27.02
C PHE A 199 -24.08 6.43 -26.39
N GLU A 200 -24.91 5.49 -26.00
CA GLU A 200 -24.47 4.28 -25.29
C GLU A 200 -23.91 3.21 -26.23
N GLY A 201 -24.45 3.12 -27.45
CA GLY A 201 -24.14 2.04 -28.36
C GLY A 201 -24.68 0.67 -27.89
N ASN A 202 -24.16 -0.40 -28.46
CA ASN A 202 -24.48 -1.76 -28.06
C ASN A 202 -23.57 -2.25 -26.94
N GLN A 203 -24.09 -3.10 -26.05
CA GLN A 203 -23.28 -3.87 -25.14
C GLN A 203 -22.72 -5.08 -25.87
N TYR A 204 -21.42 -5.10 -26.13
CA TYR A 204 -20.79 -6.21 -26.81
C TYR A 204 -20.56 -7.39 -25.88
N LYS A 205 -20.92 -8.58 -26.37
CA LYS A 205 -20.59 -9.88 -25.79
C LYS A 205 -19.57 -10.59 -26.68
N VAL A 206 -18.75 -11.44 -26.10
CA VAL A 206 -17.85 -12.29 -26.88
C VAL A 206 -18.67 -13.27 -27.68
N GLY A 207 -18.52 -13.24 -29.02
CA GLY A 207 -19.17 -14.14 -29.96
C GLY A 207 -18.37 -15.43 -30.07
N ALA A 208 -17.50 -15.52 -31.06
CA ALA A 208 -16.62 -16.67 -31.26
C ALA A 208 -15.20 -16.37 -30.77
N ILE A 209 -14.49 -17.43 -30.34
CA ILE A 209 -13.04 -17.37 -30.03
C ILE A 209 -12.35 -18.39 -30.92
N LYS A 210 -11.34 -17.94 -31.65
CA LYS A 210 -10.55 -18.76 -32.55
C LYS A 210 -9.06 -18.60 -32.26
N PHE A 211 -8.32 -19.71 -32.27
CA PHE A 211 -6.88 -19.74 -32.23
C PHE A 211 -6.33 -20.10 -33.60
N THR A 212 -5.37 -19.36 -34.11
CA THR A 212 -4.73 -19.59 -35.41
C THR A 212 -3.22 -19.48 -35.32
N GLY A 213 -2.52 -20.25 -36.15
CA GLY A 213 -1.03 -20.28 -36.12
C GLY A 213 -0.43 -21.22 -35.07
N ASN A 214 -1.24 -21.76 -34.19
CA ASN A 214 -0.85 -22.71 -33.13
C ASN A 214 -0.60 -24.11 -33.73
N LYS A 215 0.63 -24.39 -34.14
CA LYS A 215 1.05 -25.63 -34.81
C LYS A 215 1.58 -26.69 -33.83
N LEU A 216 2.24 -26.25 -32.75
CA LEU A 216 2.86 -27.11 -31.73
C LEU A 216 1.86 -27.59 -30.71
N PHE A 217 0.94 -26.72 -30.30
CA PHE A 217 -0.11 -27.04 -29.35
C PHE A 217 -1.48 -26.93 -30.01
N SER A 218 -2.20 -28.03 -30.05
CA SER A 218 -3.57 -28.02 -30.59
C SER A 218 -4.51 -27.12 -29.75
N THR A 219 -5.54 -26.57 -30.35
CA THR A 219 -6.55 -25.77 -29.65
C THR A 219 -7.11 -26.45 -28.38
N PRO A 220 -7.44 -27.77 -28.39
CA PRO A 220 -7.85 -28.46 -27.17
C PRO A 220 -6.78 -28.49 -26.07
N GLU A 221 -5.51 -28.62 -26.42
CA GLU A 221 -4.39 -28.59 -25.45
C GLU A 221 -4.23 -27.20 -24.83
N ILE A 222 -4.35 -26.14 -25.64
CA ILE A 222 -4.34 -24.75 -25.13
C ILE A 222 -5.48 -24.58 -24.13
N VAL A 223 -6.70 -24.94 -24.50
CA VAL A 223 -7.90 -24.83 -23.65
C VAL A 223 -7.72 -25.62 -22.34
N ALA A 224 -7.26 -26.86 -22.42
CA ALA A 224 -7.00 -27.68 -21.24
C ALA A 224 -5.94 -27.06 -20.32
N GLY A 225 -4.88 -26.48 -20.89
CA GLY A 225 -3.83 -25.78 -20.17
C GLY A 225 -4.32 -24.50 -19.48
N LEU A 226 -5.13 -23.70 -20.16
CA LEU A 226 -5.75 -22.50 -19.60
C LEU A 226 -6.67 -22.85 -18.41
N GLN A 227 -7.49 -23.90 -18.55
CA GLN A 227 -8.35 -24.41 -17.47
C GLN A 227 -7.53 -24.90 -16.27
N ALA A 228 -6.44 -25.61 -16.52
CA ALA A 228 -5.55 -26.09 -15.46
C ALA A 228 -4.82 -24.93 -14.72
N GLY A 229 -4.37 -23.93 -15.46
CA GLY A 229 -3.76 -22.71 -14.91
C GLY A 229 -4.72 -21.96 -13.99
N HIS A 230 -5.96 -21.81 -14.40
CA HIS A 230 -7.00 -21.17 -13.61
C HIS A 230 -7.31 -21.88 -12.29
N LYS A 231 -7.39 -23.22 -12.30
CA LYS A 231 -7.58 -24.03 -11.08
C LYS A 231 -6.45 -23.81 -10.07
N ARG A 232 -5.20 -23.67 -10.53
CA ARG A 232 -4.04 -23.34 -9.68
C ARG A 232 -4.11 -21.93 -9.10
N SER A 233 -4.59 -20.95 -9.86
CA SER A 233 -4.74 -19.56 -9.44
C SER A 233 -5.83 -19.33 -8.37
N ARG A 234 -6.63 -20.35 -8.01
CA ARG A 234 -7.77 -20.25 -7.07
C ARG A 234 -8.76 -19.11 -7.37
N SER A 235 -8.79 -18.65 -8.60
CA SER A 235 -9.81 -17.68 -9.05
C SER A 235 -11.18 -18.33 -8.99
N LYS A 236 -12.16 -17.65 -8.38
CA LYS A 236 -13.55 -18.13 -8.32
C LYS A 236 -14.39 -17.71 -9.53
N ALA A 237 -13.80 -17.08 -10.54
CA ALA A 237 -14.52 -16.76 -11.76
C ALA A 237 -14.86 -18.08 -12.48
N ALA A 238 -16.09 -18.25 -12.89
CA ALA A 238 -16.43 -19.36 -13.75
C ALA A 238 -15.69 -19.17 -15.08
N LEU A 239 -14.98 -20.21 -15.51
CA LEU A 239 -14.40 -20.23 -16.85
C LEU A 239 -15.46 -20.65 -17.85
N GLY A 240 -15.43 -20.03 -19.02
CA GLY A 240 -16.20 -20.50 -20.16
C GLY A 240 -15.55 -21.72 -20.84
N PRO A 241 -16.14 -22.14 -21.98
CA PRO A 241 -15.72 -23.35 -22.68
C PRO A 241 -14.26 -23.33 -23.17
N ASN A 242 -13.72 -22.16 -23.50
CA ASN A 242 -12.34 -21.99 -23.96
C ASN A 242 -11.30 -21.78 -22.83
N GLY A 243 -11.74 -21.79 -21.58
CA GLY A 243 -10.84 -21.66 -20.43
C GLY A 243 -10.28 -20.25 -20.20
N LEU A 244 -10.84 -19.25 -20.86
CA LEU A 244 -10.45 -17.85 -20.74
C LEU A 244 -11.27 -17.11 -19.68
N PRO A 245 -10.70 -16.11 -18.99
CA PRO A 245 -11.41 -15.25 -18.06
C PRO A 245 -12.60 -14.50 -18.67
N MET A 246 -12.49 -14.10 -19.95
CA MET A 246 -13.55 -13.47 -20.74
C MET A 246 -13.85 -14.37 -21.94
N ASP A 247 -14.76 -15.31 -21.74
CA ASP A 247 -15.09 -16.35 -22.73
C ASP A 247 -16.39 -16.05 -23.47
N VAL A 248 -16.76 -16.92 -24.43
CA VAL A 248 -17.97 -16.83 -25.27
C VAL A 248 -19.22 -16.56 -24.43
N GLY A 249 -20.01 -15.59 -24.85
CA GLY A 249 -21.21 -15.11 -24.15
C GLY A 249 -20.94 -14.13 -23.00
N GLY A 250 -19.70 -14.00 -22.58
CA GLY A 250 -19.27 -13.00 -21.58
C GLY A 250 -19.30 -11.58 -22.15
N VAL A 251 -19.42 -10.58 -21.27
CA VAL A 251 -19.36 -9.17 -21.69
C VAL A 251 -17.94 -8.83 -22.12
N PHE A 252 -17.79 -8.34 -23.36
CA PHE A 252 -16.49 -7.91 -23.87
C PHE A 252 -16.01 -6.63 -23.19
N THR A 253 -14.80 -6.68 -22.64
CA THR A 253 -14.13 -5.51 -22.04
C THR A 253 -12.66 -5.52 -22.38
N ALA A 254 -12.05 -4.33 -22.50
CA ALA A 254 -10.61 -4.23 -22.74
C ALA A 254 -9.78 -4.89 -21.62
N GLY A 255 -10.22 -4.72 -20.36
CA GLY A 255 -9.56 -5.34 -19.21
C GLY A 255 -9.75 -6.86 -19.13
N GLY A 256 -10.85 -7.39 -19.68
CA GLY A 256 -11.06 -8.84 -19.86
C GLY A 256 -10.12 -9.40 -20.91
N LEU A 257 -10.05 -8.74 -22.07
CA LEU A 257 -9.16 -9.13 -23.15
C LEU A 257 -7.68 -9.15 -22.72
N ALA A 258 -7.23 -8.15 -21.97
CA ALA A 258 -5.86 -8.13 -21.45
C ALA A 258 -5.55 -9.34 -20.55
N LYS A 259 -6.53 -9.80 -19.77
CA LYS A 259 -6.39 -11.02 -18.95
C LYS A 259 -6.38 -12.28 -19.79
N ASP A 260 -7.13 -12.33 -20.87
CA ASP A 260 -7.13 -13.46 -21.80
C ASP A 260 -5.79 -13.56 -22.51
N VAL A 261 -5.25 -12.42 -22.98
CA VAL A 261 -3.90 -12.34 -23.55
C VAL A 261 -2.86 -12.82 -22.53
N GLU A 262 -2.90 -12.31 -21.29
CA GLU A 262 -1.99 -12.73 -20.22
C GLU A 262 -2.10 -14.24 -19.93
N ALA A 263 -3.30 -14.82 -19.96
CA ALA A 263 -3.48 -16.25 -19.73
C ALA A 263 -2.85 -17.10 -20.86
N ILE A 264 -2.95 -16.64 -22.11
CA ILE A 264 -2.31 -17.28 -23.26
C ILE A 264 -0.80 -17.14 -23.18
N GLU A 265 -0.29 -15.96 -22.88
CA GLU A 265 1.14 -15.72 -22.65
C GLU A 265 1.69 -16.59 -21.53
N ASP A 266 0.96 -16.76 -20.43
CA ASP A 266 1.34 -17.62 -19.30
C ASP A 266 1.34 -19.11 -19.70
N PHE A 267 0.39 -19.56 -20.54
CA PHE A 267 0.36 -20.93 -21.03
C PHE A 267 1.61 -21.26 -21.84
N TYR A 268 1.96 -20.39 -22.80
CA TYR A 268 3.15 -20.55 -23.62
C TYR A 268 4.44 -20.32 -22.83
N GLY A 269 4.43 -19.26 -22.01
CA GLY A 269 5.57 -18.89 -21.17
C GLY A 269 5.95 -19.95 -20.14
N ALA A 270 4.98 -20.70 -19.59
CA ALA A 270 5.24 -21.84 -18.70
C ALA A 270 5.94 -23.01 -19.40
N LYS A 271 5.90 -23.03 -20.73
CA LYS A 271 6.52 -24.06 -21.59
C LYS A 271 7.79 -23.56 -22.31
N GLY A 272 8.29 -22.38 -21.91
CA GLY A 272 9.51 -21.80 -22.46
C GLY A 272 9.34 -20.96 -23.73
N TYR A 273 8.15 -20.87 -24.30
CA TYR A 273 7.87 -20.08 -25.51
C TYR A 273 7.63 -18.62 -25.13
N ILE A 274 8.67 -17.98 -24.61
CA ILE A 274 8.59 -16.64 -24.01
C ILE A 274 8.43 -15.51 -25.04
N ASP A 275 8.63 -15.81 -26.30
CA ASP A 275 8.45 -14.85 -27.40
C ASP A 275 6.98 -14.75 -27.85
N VAL A 276 6.09 -15.64 -27.39
CA VAL A 276 4.64 -15.56 -27.60
C VAL A 276 4.06 -14.52 -26.69
N GLN A 277 4.17 -13.25 -27.08
CA GLN A 277 3.68 -12.09 -26.34
C GLN A 277 3.08 -11.06 -27.30
N GLU A 278 2.11 -10.28 -26.80
CA GLU A 278 1.57 -9.15 -27.56
C GLU A 278 2.64 -8.10 -27.86
N SER A 279 3.54 -7.86 -26.93
CA SER A 279 4.66 -6.91 -27.05
C SER A 279 5.64 -7.25 -28.16
N SER A 280 5.90 -8.52 -28.42
CA SER A 280 6.77 -9.01 -29.51
C SER A 280 6.04 -9.17 -30.84
N ARG A 281 4.71 -8.95 -30.86
CA ARG A 281 3.81 -9.17 -32.00
C ARG A 281 3.64 -10.64 -32.42
N ASN A 282 4.18 -11.60 -31.66
CA ASN A 282 4.00 -13.03 -31.92
C ASN A 282 2.67 -13.56 -31.33
N LEU A 283 1.96 -12.73 -30.56
CA LEU A 283 0.57 -12.92 -30.22
C LEU A 283 -0.20 -11.67 -30.65
N ARG A 284 -1.13 -11.82 -31.58
CA ARG A 284 -1.98 -10.74 -32.06
C ARG A 284 -3.45 -11.10 -31.83
N VAL A 285 -4.24 -10.12 -31.46
CA VAL A 285 -5.67 -10.29 -31.30
C VAL A 285 -6.41 -9.48 -32.35
N VAL A 286 -7.06 -10.17 -33.27
CA VAL A 286 -7.99 -9.58 -34.24
C VAL A 286 -9.37 -9.53 -33.62
N LYS A 287 -9.96 -8.33 -33.60
CA LYS A 287 -11.28 -8.04 -33.05
C LYS A 287 -12.25 -7.80 -34.21
N ILE A 288 -13.26 -8.59 -34.30
CA ILE A 288 -14.25 -8.52 -35.39
C ILE A 288 -15.61 -8.17 -34.79
N PRO A 289 -15.97 -6.86 -34.75
CA PRO A 289 -17.25 -6.45 -34.20
C PRO A 289 -18.39 -6.75 -35.17
N ASN A 290 -19.47 -7.32 -34.64
CA ASN A 290 -20.74 -7.42 -35.31
C ASN A 290 -21.74 -6.48 -34.64
N THR A 291 -22.02 -5.36 -35.29
CA THR A 291 -22.89 -4.30 -34.77
C THR A 291 -24.37 -4.69 -34.76
N GLU A 292 -24.78 -5.63 -35.62
CA GLU A 292 -26.17 -6.10 -35.71
C GLU A 292 -26.52 -7.01 -34.53
N THR A 293 -25.61 -7.93 -34.19
CA THR A 293 -25.84 -8.91 -33.11
C THR A 293 -25.32 -8.41 -31.76
N GLY A 294 -24.49 -7.35 -31.73
CA GLY A 294 -23.81 -6.89 -30.53
C GLY A 294 -22.74 -7.88 -30.02
N THR A 295 -22.12 -8.63 -30.96
CA THR A 295 -21.06 -9.59 -30.62
C THR A 295 -19.67 -9.09 -31.07
N MET A 296 -18.65 -9.53 -30.37
CA MET A 296 -17.24 -9.31 -30.69
C MET A 296 -16.57 -10.66 -30.84
N ASP A 297 -16.24 -11.05 -32.07
CA ASP A 297 -15.46 -12.25 -32.31
C ASP A 297 -13.96 -11.94 -32.10
N LEU A 298 -13.26 -12.88 -31.50
CA LEU A 298 -11.85 -12.75 -31.14
C LEU A 298 -11.06 -13.85 -31.86
N GLU A 299 -10.03 -13.44 -32.61
CA GLU A 299 -9.08 -14.36 -33.21
C GLU A 299 -7.70 -14.09 -32.64
N PHE A 300 -7.16 -15.08 -31.90
CA PHE A 300 -5.80 -15.07 -31.37
C PHE A 300 -4.86 -15.70 -32.39
N GLN A 301 -4.07 -14.86 -33.04
CA GLN A 301 -3.05 -15.26 -34.00
C GLN A 301 -1.72 -15.45 -33.28
N ILE A 302 -1.17 -16.68 -33.31
CA ILE A 302 -0.04 -17.10 -32.52
C ILE A 302 1.11 -17.50 -33.44
N GLU A 303 2.29 -16.96 -33.18
CA GLU A 303 3.56 -17.40 -33.79
C GLU A 303 4.44 -18.01 -32.70
N GLU A 304 4.51 -19.35 -32.65
CA GLU A 304 5.00 -20.09 -31.48
C GLU A 304 6.51 -20.02 -31.27
N GLY A 305 7.30 -19.94 -32.34
CA GLY A 305 8.78 -19.88 -32.26
C GLY A 305 9.43 -21.14 -31.67
N GLN A 306 10.53 -20.94 -30.94
CA GLN A 306 11.29 -22.02 -30.28
C GLN A 306 11.30 -21.83 -28.75
N PRO A 307 11.38 -22.91 -27.96
CA PRO A 307 11.46 -22.80 -26.52
C PRO A 307 12.82 -22.22 -26.10
N SER A 308 12.83 -21.36 -25.11
CA SER A 308 14.03 -20.73 -24.57
C SER A 308 14.44 -21.36 -23.25
N TYR A 309 15.74 -21.38 -22.97
CA TYR A 309 16.34 -21.83 -21.71
C TYR A 309 17.10 -20.70 -21.04
N ILE A 310 17.18 -20.74 -19.71
CA ILE A 310 17.91 -19.74 -18.92
C ILE A 310 19.42 -20.08 -19.01
N GLU A 311 20.22 -19.18 -19.61
CA GLU A 311 21.68 -19.34 -19.62
C GLU A 311 22.27 -19.00 -18.25
N LYS A 312 22.03 -17.79 -17.78
CA LYS A 312 22.42 -17.31 -16.45
C LYS A 312 21.38 -16.38 -15.87
N ILE A 313 21.42 -16.23 -14.54
CA ILE A 313 20.59 -15.26 -13.82
C ILE A 313 21.50 -14.15 -13.31
N GLU A 314 21.26 -12.95 -13.77
CA GLU A 314 21.95 -11.73 -13.32
C GLU A 314 21.03 -10.91 -12.41
N ILE A 315 21.62 -10.34 -11.36
CA ILE A 315 20.94 -9.42 -10.46
C ILE A 315 21.67 -8.09 -10.55
N ARG A 316 20.93 -7.02 -10.82
CA ARG A 316 21.49 -5.67 -10.99
C ARG A 316 20.77 -4.69 -10.08
N GLY A 317 21.52 -3.69 -9.57
CA GLY A 317 20.95 -2.61 -8.76
C GLY A 317 20.85 -2.90 -7.26
N ASN A 318 21.20 -4.11 -6.82
CA ASN A 318 21.23 -4.49 -5.41
C ASN A 318 22.48 -3.93 -4.69
N THR A 319 22.50 -2.62 -4.46
CA THR A 319 23.63 -1.92 -3.84
C THR A 319 23.78 -2.20 -2.34
N ARG A 320 22.71 -2.63 -1.70
CA ARG A 320 22.63 -2.90 -0.24
C ARG A 320 22.32 -4.36 0.06
N THR A 321 21.33 -4.93 -0.63
CA THR A 321 20.89 -6.30 -0.40
C THR A 321 21.86 -7.29 -1.02
N LYS A 322 22.32 -8.25 -0.23
CA LYS A 322 23.23 -9.30 -0.71
C LYS A 322 22.58 -10.14 -1.80
N ASP A 323 23.34 -10.51 -2.81
CA ASP A 323 22.92 -11.34 -3.94
C ASP A 323 22.28 -12.67 -3.46
N LYS A 324 22.86 -13.32 -2.46
CA LYS A 324 22.31 -14.52 -1.81
C LYS A 324 20.87 -14.35 -1.31
N VAL A 325 20.53 -13.19 -0.77
CA VAL A 325 19.18 -12.91 -0.25
C VAL A 325 18.14 -12.87 -1.37
N ILE A 326 18.55 -12.39 -2.53
CA ILE A 326 17.69 -12.34 -3.71
C ILE A 326 17.58 -13.73 -4.35
N ARG A 327 18.73 -14.41 -4.57
CA ARG A 327 18.75 -15.73 -5.24
C ARG A 327 17.93 -16.79 -4.53
N ARG A 328 17.92 -16.81 -3.20
CA ARG A 328 17.16 -17.80 -2.42
C ARG A 328 15.63 -17.70 -2.58
N GLU A 329 15.13 -16.56 -3.07
CA GLU A 329 13.71 -16.33 -3.34
C GLU A 329 13.30 -16.72 -4.77
N LEU A 330 14.28 -16.93 -5.66
CA LEU A 330 13.99 -17.27 -7.04
C LEU A 330 13.42 -18.69 -7.14
N ALA A 331 12.43 -18.84 -8.02
CA ALA A 331 11.80 -20.13 -8.31
C ALA A 331 12.38 -20.80 -9.56
N VAL A 332 13.40 -20.22 -10.17
CA VAL A 332 14.07 -20.67 -11.40
C VAL A 332 15.57 -20.75 -11.19
N ALA A 333 16.26 -21.61 -11.94
CA ALA A 333 17.69 -21.78 -11.90
C ALA A 333 18.32 -21.72 -13.31
N PRO A 334 19.61 -21.39 -13.43
CA PRO A 334 20.35 -21.51 -14.69
C PRO A 334 20.27 -22.92 -15.27
N GLY A 335 20.17 -23.04 -16.60
CA GLY A 335 20.03 -24.30 -17.33
C GLY A 335 18.60 -24.82 -17.43
N GLU A 336 17.67 -24.33 -16.63
CA GLU A 336 16.26 -24.73 -16.71
C GLU A 336 15.54 -24.07 -17.90
N LEU A 337 14.38 -24.64 -18.26
CA LEU A 337 13.44 -24.04 -19.20
C LEU A 337 13.05 -22.63 -18.72
N PHE A 338 12.98 -21.67 -19.63
CA PHE A 338 12.63 -20.29 -19.29
C PHE A 338 11.11 -20.17 -19.02
N ASP A 339 10.71 -20.60 -17.82
CA ASP A 339 9.32 -20.58 -17.37
C ASP A 339 8.94 -19.18 -16.85
N MET A 340 8.21 -18.42 -17.66
CA MET A 340 7.79 -17.06 -17.32
C MET A 340 6.83 -16.99 -16.13
N VAL A 341 6.04 -18.04 -15.87
CA VAL A 341 5.16 -18.09 -14.70
C VAL A 341 6.00 -18.20 -13.41
N ARG A 342 7.05 -19.04 -13.43
CA ARG A 342 8.01 -19.12 -12.32
C ARG A 342 8.85 -17.85 -12.17
N VAL A 343 9.16 -17.16 -13.27
CA VAL A 343 9.82 -15.83 -13.23
C VAL A 343 8.90 -14.79 -12.60
N LYS A 344 7.62 -14.72 -13.00
CA LYS A 344 6.61 -13.84 -12.37
C LYS A 344 6.47 -14.16 -10.87
N LEU A 345 6.47 -15.43 -10.48
CA LEU A 345 6.45 -15.86 -9.07
C LEU A 345 7.69 -15.38 -8.32
N SER A 346 8.88 -15.50 -8.92
CA SER A 346 10.14 -14.99 -8.36
C SER A 346 10.09 -13.48 -8.13
N LYS A 347 9.62 -12.73 -9.12
CA LYS A 347 9.40 -11.29 -9.01
C LYS A 347 8.46 -10.96 -7.86
N SER A 348 7.31 -11.62 -7.78
CA SER A 348 6.32 -11.40 -6.71
C SER A 348 6.86 -11.71 -5.32
N ARG A 349 7.73 -12.75 -5.17
CA ARG A 349 8.42 -13.04 -3.90
C ARG A 349 9.38 -11.93 -3.52
N LEU A 350 10.17 -11.42 -4.45
CA LEU A 350 11.08 -10.31 -4.21
C LEU A 350 10.34 -9.02 -3.83
N GLU A 351 9.24 -8.69 -4.50
CA GLU A 351 8.36 -7.58 -4.14
C GLU A 351 7.76 -7.76 -2.74
N GLY A 352 7.41 -9.00 -2.38
CA GLY A 352 6.88 -9.38 -1.07
C GLY A 352 7.86 -9.17 0.10
N LEU A 353 9.17 -9.22 -0.14
CA LEU A 353 10.19 -8.91 0.86
C LEU A 353 10.12 -7.47 1.35
N SER A 354 9.60 -6.55 0.51
CA SER A 354 9.57 -5.10 0.78
C SER A 354 10.97 -4.47 0.96
N TYR A 355 12.00 -5.07 0.38
CA TYR A 355 13.38 -4.56 0.38
C TYR A 355 13.65 -3.64 -0.80
N PHE A 356 12.78 -3.67 -1.80
CA PHE A 356 12.93 -2.97 -3.07
C PHE A 356 11.75 -2.03 -3.33
N ASP A 357 12.03 -0.86 -3.91
CA ASP A 357 11.01 0.04 -4.44
C ASP A 357 10.52 -0.42 -5.82
N ARG A 358 11.42 -1.08 -6.58
CA ARG A 358 11.14 -1.62 -7.92
C ARG A 358 11.83 -2.96 -8.11
N VAL A 359 11.13 -3.91 -8.71
CA VAL A 359 11.67 -5.19 -9.15
C VAL A 359 11.21 -5.43 -10.58
N GLU A 360 12.13 -5.57 -11.51
CA GLU A 360 11.84 -5.97 -12.89
C GLU A 360 12.58 -7.25 -13.24
N ALA A 361 11.93 -8.10 -14.01
CA ALA A 361 12.52 -9.32 -14.53
C ALA A 361 12.34 -9.33 -16.05
N ARG A 362 13.44 -9.44 -16.77
CA ARG A 362 13.44 -9.41 -18.24
C ARG A 362 14.43 -10.41 -18.83
N PRO A 363 14.08 -11.04 -19.97
CA PRO A 363 15.02 -11.82 -20.73
C PRO A 363 15.98 -10.90 -21.50
N GLU A 364 17.26 -11.26 -21.56
CA GLU A 364 18.25 -10.65 -22.43
C GLU A 364 18.80 -11.70 -23.42
N PRO A 365 18.95 -11.39 -24.70
CA PRO A 365 19.48 -12.31 -25.69
C PRO A 365 20.93 -12.69 -25.38
N THR A 366 21.33 -13.87 -25.84
CA THR A 366 22.72 -14.34 -25.80
C THR A 366 23.16 -14.78 -27.19
N ASP A 367 24.46 -15.01 -27.37
CA ASP A 367 25.01 -15.52 -28.63
C ASP A 367 24.68 -17.01 -28.87
N VAL A 368 24.11 -17.70 -27.85
CA VAL A 368 23.75 -19.12 -27.95
C VAL A 368 22.28 -19.24 -28.36
N PRO A 369 21.97 -19.95 -29.45
CA PRO A 369 20.61 -20.15 -29.92
C PRO A 369 19.71 -20.74 -28.82
N ASN A 370 18.48 -20.24 -28.73
CA ASN A 370 17.46 -20.67 -27.77
C ASN A 370 17.85 -20.54 -26.28
N ARG A 371 18.90 -19.74 -25.96
CA ARG A 371 19.28 -19.42 -24.60
C ARG A 371 19.21 -17.91 -24.36
N LYS A 372 18.67 -17.53 -23.21
CA LYS A 372 18.56 -16.11 -22.80
C LYS A 372 19.00 -15.96 -21.35
N ASN A 373 19.65 -14.83 -21.07
CA ASN A 373 19.91 -14.45 -19.69
C ASN A 373 18.61 -13.94 -19.06
N LEU A 374 18.41 -14.29 -17.81
CA LEU A 374 17.35 -13.73 -16.99
C LEU A 374 17.93 -12.64 -16.10
N VAL A 375 17.56 -11.40 -16.32
CA VAL A 375 18.04 -10.24 -15.56
C VAL A 375 16.94 -9.79 -14.60
N PHE A 376 17.28 -9.71 -13.31
CA PHE A 376 16.49 -9.04 -12.29
C PHE A 376 17.11 -7.67 -12.00
N ASP A 377 16.43 -6.61 -12.44
CA ASP A 377 16.77 -5.23 -12.09
C ASP A 377 15.99 -4.84 -10.83
N VAL A 378 16.70 -4.53 -9.76
CA VAL A 378 16.12 -4.16 -8.48
C VAL A 378 16.59 -2.78 -8.03
N GLU A 379 15.76 -2.07 -7.30
CA GLU A 379 16.10 -0.79 -6.69
C GLU A 379 15.92 -0.91 -5.18
N ASP A 380 17.03 -0.83 -4.43
CA ASP A 380 17.02 -1.01 -2.99
C ASP A 380 16.26 0.11 -2.27
N LYS A 381 15.34 -0.26 -1.40
CA LYS A 381 14.55 0.62 -0.54
C LYS A 381 15.21 0.83 0.81
N ARG A 382 14.82 1.89 1.50
CA ARG A 382 15.10 2.05 2.93
C ARG A 382 14.19 1.13 3.74
N THR A 383 14.78 0.15 4.43
CA THR A 383 14.05 -0.89 5.20
C THR A 383 13.99 -0.57 6.70
N GLY A 384 14.81 0.37 7.16
CA GLY A 384 14.82 0.84 8.54
C GLY A 384 13.71 1.84 8.82
N ASN A 385 13.05 1.68 9.96
CA ASN A 385 11.97 2.55 10.44
C ASN A 385 12.15 2.84 11.94
N VAL A 386 11.96 4.10 12.34
CA VAL A 386 11.91 4.52 13.73
C VAL A 386 10.51 5.05 14.00
N MET A 387 9.84 4.47 14.99
CA MET A 387 8.52 4.91 15.44
C MET A 387 8.61 5.47 16.85
N LEU A 388 8.02 6.64 17.03
CA LEU A 388 7.87 7.30 18.33
C LEU A 388 6.37 7.49 18.57
N GLY A 389 5.93 7.27 19.79
CA GLY A 389 4.53 7.47 20.14
C GLY A 389 4.34 7.68 21.62
N ALA A 390 3.21 8.28 21.96
CA ALA A 390 2.72 8.38 23.31
C ALA A 390 1.22 8.06 23.33
N GLY A 391 0.75 7.46 24.41
CA GLY A 391 -0.63 7.06 24.57
C GLY A 391 -1.07 7.19 26.02
N PHE A 392 -2.39 7.21 26.21
CA PHE A 392 -3.00 7.18 27.51
C PHE A 392 -4.14 6.14 27.50
N SER A 393 -4.13 5.28 28.48
CA SER A 393 -5.23 4.32 28.68
C SER A 393 -5.65 4.29 30.15
N SER A 394 -6.86 3.77 30.42
CA SER A 394 -7.33 3.56 31.78
C SER A 394 -6.61 2.41 32.53
N VAL A 395 -5.79 1.65 31.81
CA VAL A 395 -5.04 0.50 32.34
C VAL A 395 -3.56 0.87 32.47
N ASP A 396 -2.92 1.27 31.38
CA ASP A 396 -1.47 1.56 31.34
C ASP A 396 -1.14 2.99 31.81
N ALA A 397 -2.15 3.85 32.03
CA ALA A 397 -2.00 5.28 32.27
C ALA A 397 -1.25 5.99 31.14
N LEU A 398 -0.34 6.90 31.42
CA LEU A 398 0.49 7.55 30.40
C LEU A 398 1.67 6.66 30.05
N VAL A 399 1.85 6.40 28.76
CA VAL A 399 2.93 5.58 28.23
C VAL A 399 3.53 6.21 26.98
N GLY A 400 4.86 6.25 26.92
CA GLY A 400 5.63 6.58 25.75
C GLY A 400 6.31 5.35 25.17
N TYR A 401 6.48 5.26 23.85
CA TYR A 401 7.25 4.18 23.25
C TYR A 401 8.16 4.66 22.12
N VAL A 402 9.27 3.95 21.99
CA VAL A 402 10.23 4.05 20.90
C VAL A 402 10.39 2.66 20.30
N GLU A 403 10.27 2.54 18.99
CA GLU A 403 10.55 1.30 18.29
C GLU A 403 11.48 1.57 17.11
N LEU A 404 12.60 0.85 17.05
CA LEU A 404 13.50 0.78 15.92
C LEU A 404 13.31 -0.58 15.26
N TYR A 405 13.00 -0.56 13.97
CA TYR A 405 12.82 -1.75 13.15
C TYR A 405 13.70 -1.69 11.91
N GLU A 406 14.49 -2.74 11.66
CA GLU A 406 15.22 -2.94 10.42
C GLU A 406 14.77 -4.26 9.78
N GLY A 407 14.15 -4.17 8.60
CA GLY A 407 13.56 -5.31 7.89
C GLY A 407 14.57 -6.13 7.08
N ASN A 408 15.71 -5.55 6.75
CA ASN A 408 16.78 -6.19 5.97
C ASN A 408 18.11 -6.15 6.74
N PHE A 409 18.08 -6.58 8.00
CA PHE A 409 19.22 -6.53 8.91
C PHE A 409 20.32 -7.53 8.50
N ASN A 410 21.57 -7.24 8.87
CA ASN A 410 22.72 -8.09 8.62
C ASN A 410 23.59 -8.21 9.89
N LEU A 411 23.42 -9.29 10.62
CA LEU A 411 24.21 -9.57 11.82
C LEU A 411 25.62 -10.06 11.48
N SER A 412 25.83 -10.74 10.34
CA SER A 412 27.14 -11.35 10.00
C SER A 412 28.22 -10.32 9.71
N HIS A 413 27.85 -9.14 9.21
CA HIS A 413 28.81 -8.08 8.83
C HIS A 413 28.27 -6.71 9.28
N PRO A 414 28.16 -6.46 10.58
CA PRO A 414 27.49 -5.25 11.09
C PRO A 414 28.28 -3.98 10.79
N PHE A 415 29.62 -4.06 10.73
CA PHE A 415 30.52 -2.92 10.56
C PHE A 415 31.06 -2.73 9.13
N GLN A 416 30.46 -3.41 8.15
CA GLN A 416 30.77 -3.19 6.73
C GLN A 416 29.60 -2.46 6.05
N PRO A 417 29.89 -1.47 5.16
CA PRO A 417 28.81 -0.85 4.38
C PRO A 417 28.00 -1.92 3.62
N PRO A 418 26.68 -1.82 3.60
CA PRO A 418 25.80 -0.76 4.14
C PRO A 418 25.37 -0.96 5.60
N TRP A 419 26.28 -0.90 6.53
CA TRP A 419 26.13 -0.94 8.00
C TRP A 419 24.83 -1.62 8.49
N PHE A 420 24.97 -2.80 9.10
CA PHE A 420 23.86 -3.60 9.64
C PHE A 420 22.74 -3.98 8.65
N ARG A 421 22.92 -3.83 7.32
CA ARG A 421 21.87 -4.03 6.32
C ARG A 421 22.26 -5.02 5.23
N GLY A 422 21.24 -5.56 4.52
CA GLY A 422 21.41 -6.37 3.33
C GLY A 422 21.49 -7.87 3.57
N GLY A 423 21.36 -8.34 4.81
CA GLY A 423 21.44 -9.76 5.17
C GLY A 423 20.11 -10.52 5.06
N GLY A 424 18.99 -9.82 4.88
CA GLY A 424 17.66 -10.44 4.83
C GLY A 424 17.11 -10.88 6.18
N GLN A 425 17.76 -10.47 7.27
CA GLN A 425 17.32 -10.69 8.65
C GLN A 425 16.42 -9.54 9.09
N LYS A 426 15.75 -9.70 10.24
CA LYS A 426 14.92 -8.63 10.83
C LYS A 426 15.36 -8.37 12.26
N LEU A 427 15.50 -7.10 12.61
CA LEU A 427 15.79 -6.67 13.98
C LEU A 427 14.73 -5.68 14.41
N ARG A 428 14.19 -5.87 15.60
CA ARG A 428 13.30 -4.92 16.27
C ARG A 428 13.80 -4.66 17.69
N LEU A 429 13.98 -3.40 17.99
CA LEU A 429 14.25 -2.92 19.35
C LEU A 429 13.06 -2.08 19.77
N ARG A 430 12.43 -2.43 20.87
CA ARG A 430 11.26 -1.74 21.40
C ARG A 430 11.50 -1.37 22.85
N ALA A 431 11.25 -0.12 23.19
CA ALA A 431 11.19 0.38 24.56
C ALA A 431 9.85 1.08 24.78
N MET A 432 9.12 0.69 25.80
CA MET A 432 7.89 1.32 26.25
C MET A 432 8.05 1.68 27.72
N ILE A 433 7.83 2.95 28.06
CA ILE A 433 8.03 3.47 29.40
C ILE A 433 6.78 4.24 29.81
N GLY A 434 6.21 3.83 30.91
CA GLY A 434 5.04 4.44 31.53
C GLY A 434 5.02 4.27 33.04
N THR A 435 4.05 4.86 33.68
CA THR A 435 3.90 4.82 35.14
C THR A 435 3.43 3.46 35.64
N GLN A 436 2.69 2.72 34.82
CA GLN A 436 2.09 1.42 35.16
C GLN A 436 2.73 0.27 34.40
N ARG A 437 3.64 0.59 33.45
CA ARG A 437 4.24 -0.39 32.54
C ARG A 437 5.62 0.04 32.09
N GLN A 438 6.57 -0.87 32.17
CA GLN A 438 7.85 -0.77 31.47
C GLN A 438 8.05 -2.03 30.65
N ASP A 439 8.52 -1.88 29.39
CA ASP A 439 8.59 -2.97 28.44
C ASP A 439 9.77 -2.74 27.49
N TYR A 440 10.79 -3.57 27.61
CA TYR A 440 11.97 -3.53 26.73
C TYR A 440 12.08 -4.86 26.01
N GLN A 441 12.19 -4.81 24.69
CA GLN A 441 12.22 -6.02 23.87
C GLN A 441 13.22 -5.89 22.72
N VAL A 442 14.02 -6.94 22.54
CA VAL A 442 14.89 -7.16 21.39
C VAL A 442 14.40 -8.40 20.68
N THR A 443 13.96 -8.26 19.42
CA THR A 443 13.54 -9.38 18.58
C THR A 443 14.46 -9.46 17.37
N PHE A 444 15.08 -10.61 17.17
CA PHE A 444 15.88 -10.95 16.00
C PHE A 444 15.22 -12.12 15.26
N ILE A 445 15.11 -12.03 13.92
CA ILE A 445 14.56 -13.07 13.07
C ILE A 445 15.48 -13.34 11.89
N GLU A 446 15.91 -14.58 11.72
CA GLU A 446 16.59 -15.11 10.53
C GLU A 446 15.60 -15.99 9.76
N PRO A 447 15.02 -15.54 8.63
CA PRO A 447 14.01 -16.32 7.89
C PRO A 447 14.58 -17.57 7.18
N TRP A 448 15.89 -17.60 6.95
CA TRP A 448 16.59 -18.69 6.23
C TRP A 448 17.73 -19.26 7.06
N PHE A 449 17.39 -19.72 8.25
CA PHE A 449 18.37 -20.32 9.16
C PHE A 449 19.00 -21.58 8.53
N LEU A 450 20.32 -21.67 8.55
CA LEU A 450 21.12 -22.73 7.91
C LEU A 450 20.83 -22.86 6.40
N ASP A 451 20.55 -21.76 5.71
CA ASP A 451 20.21 -21.71 4.29
C ASP A 451 18.97 -22.54 3.90
N ARG A 452 18.10 -22.82 4.85
CA ARG A 452 16.84 -23.54 4.64
C ARG A 452 15.65 -22.61 4.92
N LYS A 453 14.49 -22.91 4.37
CA LYS A 453 13.22 -22.24 4.72
C LYS A 453 12.78 -22.61 6.13
N LEU A 454 13.64 -22.31 7.08
CA LEU A 454 13.47 -22.49 8.51
C LEU A 454 13.71 -21.13 9.18
N GLN A 455 12.70 -20.58 9.81
CA GLN A 455 12.83 -19.30 10.51
C GLN A 455 13.36 -19.54 11.93
N LEU A 456 14.46 -18.89 12.26
CA LEU A 456 14.94 -18.76 13.64
C LEU A 456 14.46 -17.42 14.19
N GLY A 457 13.81 -17.45 15.34
CA GLY A 457 13.45 -16.26 16.13
C GLY A 457 14.20 -16.26 17.45
N VAL A 458 14.71 -15.10 17.86
CA VAL A 458 15.30 -14.86 19.18
C VAL A 458 14.66 -13.62 19.76
N ASP A 459 14.06 -13.75 20.93
CA ASP A 459 13.47 -12.64 21.69
C ASP A 459 14.16 -12.55 23.05
N LEU A 460 14.57 -11.35 23.40
CA LEU A 460 15.01 -10.99 24.76
C LEU A 460 14.09 -9.90 25.26
N TYR A 461 13.59 -10.04 26.47
CA TYR A 461 12.60 -9.08 26.98
C TYR A 461 12.74 -8.88 28.49
N TYR A 462 12.36 -7.65 28.88
CA TYR A 462 12.10 -7.24 30.25
C TYR A 462 10.75 -6.54 30.28
N HIS A 463 9.84 -7.04 31.12
CA HIS A 463 8.51 -6.50 31.31
C HIS A 463 8.28 -6.22 32.78
N GLU A 464 7.78 -5.04 33.11
CA GLU A 464 7.33 -4.68 34.45
C GLU A 464 5.89 -4.19 34.36
N TYR A 465 5.02 -4.80 35.13
CA TYR A 465 3.58 -4.56 35.12
C TYR A 465 3.08 -4.26 36.53
N ARG A 466 2.63 -3.02 36.76
CA ARG A 466 2.03 -2.57 38.01
C ARG A 466 0.49 -2.54 37.98
N PHE A 467 -0.11 -2.76 36.81
CA PHE A 467 -1.55 -2.70 36.59
C PHE A 467 -2.25 -4.06 36.64
N LEU A 468 -1.53 -5.15 36.75
CA LEU A 468 -2.11 -6.50 36.74
C LEU A 468 -2.97 -6.78 37.96
N SER A 469 -2.60 -6.24 39.12
CA SER A 469 -3.41 -6.31 40.31
C SER A 469 -4.52 -5.25 40.31
N PRO A 470 -5.80 -5.63 40.16
CA PRO A 470 -6.91 -4.68 40.19
C PRO A 470 -7.07 -3.93 41.52
N ASN A 471 -6.52 -4.43 42.59
CA ASN A 471 -6.59 -3.85 43.95
C ASN A 471 -5.23 -3.26 44.41
N ASP A 472 -4.22 -3.26 43.54
CA ASP A 472 -2.88 -2.72 43.81
C ASP A 472 -2.20 -3.48 44.98
N LEU A 473 -2.11 -4.80 44.85
CA LEU A 473 -1.52 -5.66 45.88
C LEU A 473 -0.15 -6.20 45.49
N TYR A 474 0.14 -6.32 44.20
CA TYR A 474 1.44 -6.81 43.70
C TYR A 474 1.83 -6.18 42.37
N ASP A 475 3.12 -6.13 42.16
CA ASP A 475 3.76 -5.83 40.89
C ASP A 475 4.38 -7.11 40.31
N GLU A 476 4.41 -7.22 38.99
CA GLU A 476 4.96 -8.38 38.30
C GLU A 476 6.09 -7.94 37.37
N THR A 477 7.27 -8.52 37.52
CA THR A 477 8.42 -8.29 36.64
C THR A 477 8.80 -9.59 35.96
N ARG A 478 9.01 -9.55 34.65
CA ARG A 478 9.47 -10.68 33.84
C ARG A 478 10.73 -10.34 33.08
N LEU A 479 11.78 -11.10 33.31
CA LEU A 479 13.04 -11.04 32.54
C LEU A 479 13.26 -12.39 31.88
N GLY A 480 13.37 -12.41 30.54
CA GLY A 480 13.49 -13.68 29.84
C GLY A 480 14.06 -13.60 28.45
N GLY A 481 14.33 -14.79 27.93
CA GLY A 481 14.72 -15.00 26.53
C GLY A 481 14.00 -16.19 25.94
N ARG A 482 13.68 -16.09 24.67
CA ARG A 482 13.03 -17.14 23.89
C ARG A 482 13.78 -17.38 22.58
N VAL A 483 13.96 -18.64 22.24
CA VAL A 483 14.43 -19.08 20.92
C VAL A 483 13.33 -19.91 20.28
N SER A 484 13.04 -19.66 19.02
CA SER A 484 11.99 -20.36 18.26
C SER A 484 12.49 -20.80 16.88
N LEU A 485 12.00 -21.92 16.41
CA LEU A 485 12.22 -22.44 15.07
C LEU A 485 10.85 -22.71 14.43
N GLU A 486 10.60 -22.12 13.28
CA GLU A 486 9.33 -22.25 12.56
C GLU A 486 9.55 -22.59 11.09
N ARG A 487 8.68 -23.45 10.53
CA ARG A 487 8.68 -23.74 9.10
C ARG A 487 7.27 -24.06 8.58
N ALA A 488 7.09 -23.89 7.26
CA ALA A 488 5.90 -24.38 6.57
C ALA A 488 5.90 -25.92 6.46
N LEU A 489 4.74 -26.54 6.71
CA LEU A 489 4.53 -27.99 6.70
C LEU A 489 3.68 -28.40 5.50
N GLY A 490 4.31 -28.74 4.37
CA GLY A 490 3.63 -29.17 3.14
C GLY A 490 2.84 -28.10 2.41
N SER A 491 2.41 -27.05 3.10
CA SER A 491 1.67 -25.91 2.55
C SER A 491 2.15 -24.60 3.20
N GLU A 492 2.17 -23.52 2.45
CA GLU A 492 2.49 -22.17 2.98
C GLU A 492 1.45 -21.68 4.00
N PHE A 493 0.25 -22.29 4.02
CA PHE A 493 -0.81 -21.97 4.96
C PHE A 493 -0.68 -22.68 6.31
N LEU A 494 0.04 -23.79 6.35
CA LEU A 494 0.26 -24.56 7.57
C LEU A 494 1.70 -24.40 8.02
N ARG A 495 1.90 -23.86 9.20
CA ARG A 495 3.21 -23.65 9.82
C ARG A 495 3.28 -24.38 11.15
N GLY A 496 4.40 -25.03 11.38
CA GLY A 496 4.72 -25.63 12.67
C GLY A 496 5.96 -24.98 13.27
N GLY A 497 5.96 -24.86 14.57
CA GLY A 497 7.05 -24.27 15.33
C GLY A 497 7.33 -25.00 16.62
N VAL A 498 8.59 -24.90 17.06
CA VAL A 498 9.04 -25.28 18.40
C VAL A 498 9.74 -24.09 19.03
N ASN A 499 9.62 -23.92 20.33
CA ASN A 499 10.30 -22.86 21.04
C ASN A 499 10.78 -23.32 22.41
N TYR A 500 11.84 -22.67 22.86
CA TYR A 500 12.33 -22.77 24.22
C TYR A 500 12.44 -21.36 24.80
N ALA A 501 11.96 -21.18 26.04
CA ALA A 501 12.08 -19.92 26.76
C ALA A 501 12.57 -20.18 28.19
N LEU A 502 13.48 -19.33 28.62
CA LEU A 502 13.89 -19.22 30.02
C LEU A 502 13.50 -17.85 30.52
N GLU A 503 12.73 -17.82 31.60
CA GLU A 503 12.12 -16.60 32.14
C GLU A 503 12.16 -16.61 33.66
N ASN A 504 12.60 -15.50 34.24
CA ASN A 504 12.42 -15.24 35.66
C ASN A 504 11.19 -14.33 35.84
N VAL A 505 10.21 -14.78 36.59
CA VAL A 505 9.04 -14.01 37.00
C VAL A 505 9.21 -13.63 38.46
N ASN A 506 9.28 -12.34 38.75
CA ASN A 506 9.34 -11.82 40.11
C ASN A 506 7.98 -11.21 40.50
N ILE A 507 7.48 -11.57 41.66
CA ILE A 507 6.27 -11.03 42.25
C ILE A 507 6.63 -10.26 43.50
N ASP A 508 6.46 -8.93 43.45
CA ASP A 508 6.65 -8.04 44.60
C ASP A 508 5.32 -7.57 45.16
N LEU A 509 5.16 -7.70 46.46
CA LEU A 509 3.97 -7.17 47.15
C LEU A 509 4.13 -5.64 47.29
N THR A 510 3.04 -4.92 47.00
CA THR A 510 3.04 -3.46 47.16
C THR A 510 3.11 -3.06 48.65
N HIS A 511 3.56 -1.84 48.94
CA HIS A 511 3.57 -1.30 50.30
C HIS A 511 2.20 -1.44 51.01
N LYS A 512 1.09 -1.29 50.29
CA LYS A 512 -0.27 -1.49 50.78
C LYS A 512 -0.51 -2.93 51.23
N ALA A 513 -0.08 -3.90 50.45
CA ALA A 513 -0.24 -5.32 50.80
C ALA A 513 0.57 -5.71 52.04
N GLU A 514 1.77 -5.13 52.21
CA GLU A 514 2.68 -5.41 53.31
C GLU A 514 2.25 -4.71 54.62
N THR A 515 1.83 -3.45 54.55
CA THR A 515 1.53 -2.65 55.76
C THR A 515 0.13 -2.86 56.30
N GLU A 516 -0.86 -3.06 55.46
CA GLU A 516 -2.23 -3.30 55.88
C GLU A 516 -2.45 -4.74 56.39
N GLY A 517 -1.52 -5.67 56.10
CA GLY A 517 -1.56 -7.05 56.57
C GLY A 517 -2.90 -7.75 56.28
N PRO A 518 -3.57 -8.31 57.31
CA PRO A 518 -4.87 -8.99 57.14
C PRO A 518 -5.98 -8.10 56.57
N ARG A 519 -5.91 -6.76 56.74
CA ARG A 519 -6.89 -5.81 56.20
C ARG A 519 -6.74 -5.60 54.69
N ALA A 520 -5.59 -5.86 54.13
CA ALA A 520 -5.37 -5.78 52.69
C ALA A 520 -6.05 -6.90 51.90
N ASN A 521 -6.56 -7.94 52.58
CA ASN A 521 -7.21 -9.11 51.96
C ASN A 521 -6.37 -9.75 50.85
N VAL A 522 -5.04 -9.84 51.02
CA VAL A 522 -4.13 -10.49 50.08
C VAL A 522 -4.43 -12.00 50.10
N PRO A 523 -4.80 -12.60 48.94
CA PRO A 523 -4.93 -14.04 48.82
C PRO A 523 -3.63 -14.77 49.18
N ASP A 524 -3.76 -15.97 49.74
CA ASP A 524 -2.59 -16.77 50.11
C ASP A 524 -1.75 -17.13 48.86
N ASP A 525 -2.39 -17.47 47.73
CA ASP A 525 -1.73 -17.74 46.45
C ASP A 525 -0.78 -16.59 46.00
N ILE A 526 -1.19 -15.35 46.22
CA ILE A 526 -0.35 -14.18 45.87
C ILE A 526 0.77 -13.98 46.89
N ARG A 527 0.49 -14.23 48.18
CA ARG A 527 1.48 -14.08 49.23
C ARG A 527 2.57 -15.14 49.14
N ASP A 528 2.19 -16.38 48.84
CA ASP A 528 3.07 -17.52 48.76
C ASP A 528 3.93 -17.48 47.47
N ALA A 529 3.45 -16.78 46.45
CA ALA A 529 4.19 -16.54 45.23
C ALA A 529 5.11 -15.30 45.28
N LYS A 530 5.32 -14.66 46.46
CA LYS A 530 6.27 -13.56 46.57
C LYS A 530 7.71 -14.02 46.29
N GLY A 531 8.40 -13.31 45.38
CA GLY A 531 9.79 -13.57 45.04
C GLY A 531 10.00 -14.02 43.59
N ASP A 532 11.11 -14.66 43.37
CA ASP A 532 11.57 -15.06 42.03
C ASP A 532 11.17 -16.48 41.66
N HIS A 533 10.55 -16.63 40.50
CA HIS A 533 10.19 -17.90 39.89
C HIS A 533 10.94 -18.10 38.58
N LEU A 534 11.94 -18.96 38.58
CA LEU A 534 12.66 -19.31 37.36
C LEU A 534 11.90 -20.41 36.63
N LEU A 535 11.41 -20.10 35.44
CA LEU A 535 10.60 -20.96 34.59
C LEU A 535 11.34 -21.32 33.30
N SER A 536 11.46 -22.62 33.03
CA SER A 536 11.97 -23.17 31.78
C SER A 536 10.81 -23.73 30.99
N ARG A 537 10.61 -23.24 29.76
CA ARG A 537 9.42 -23.54 28.95
C ARG A 537 9.81 -24.15 27.62
N VAL A 538 9.25 -25.30 27.31
CA VAL A 538 9.30 -25.92 25.98
C VAL A 538 7.91 -25.85 25.38
N GLY A 539 7.81 -25.27 24.18
CA GLY A 539 6.53 -25.11 23.51
C GLY A 539 6.56 -25.57 22.07
N THR A 540 5.39 -25.99 21.58
CA THR A 540 5.14 -26.29 20.18
C THR A 540 3.95 -25.47 19.69
N SER A 541 3.93 -25.13 18.41
CA SER A 541 2.81 -24.43 17.80
C SER A 541 2.47 -25.01 16.43
N LEU A 542 1.19 -25.00 16.08
CA LEU A 542 0.67 -25.35 14.77
C LEU A 542 -0.32 -24.28 14.34
N ALA A 543 0.03 -23.51 13.31
CA ALA A 543 -0.78 -22.40 12.82
C ALA A 543 -1.25 -22.66 11.38
N TYR A 544 -2.56 -22.52 11.16
CA TYR A 544 -3.17 -22.56 9.83
C TYR A 544 -3.77 -21.20 9.48
N ASP A 545 -3.18 -20.50 8.50
CA ASP A 545 -3.54 -19.14 8.11
C ASP A 545 -3.87 -19.06 6.62
N THR A 546 -5.14 -18.87 6.30
CA THR A 546 -5.65 -18.70 4.93
C THR A 546 -6.23 -17.30 4.69
N ARG A 547 -5.96 -16.35 5.58
CA ARG A 547 -6.44 -14.98 5.43
C ARG A 547 -5.91 -14.35 4.14
N ASN A 548 -6.77 -13.60 3.47
CA ASN A 548 -6.38 -12.85 2.26
C ASN A 548 -5.50 -11.63 2.56
N SER A 549 -5.46 -11.17 3.79
CA SER A 549 -4.61 -10.06 4.28
C SER A 549 -4.30 -10.28 5.75
N VAL A 550 -3.05 -10.05 6.15
CA VAL A 550 -2.66 -10.12 7.57
C VAL A 550 -3.20 -8.91 8.35
N ARG A 551 -3.21 -7.73 7.72
CA ARG A 551 -3.56 -6.45 8.36
C ARG A 551 -5.06 -6.17 8.39
N LEU A 552 -5.76 -6.43 7.30
CA LEU A 552 -7.20 -6.18 7.14
C LEU A 552 -7.85 -7.39 6.44
N PRO A 553 -7.97 -8.51 7.14
CA PRO A 553 -8.60 -9.69 6.57
C PRO A 553 -10.10 -9.46 6.37
N ASN A 554 -10.62 -9.92 5.23
CA ASN A 554 -12.06 -9.93 4.96
C ASN A 554 -12.54 -11.30 4.46
N LYS A 555 -11.65 -12.29 4.47
CA LYS A 555 -11.92 -13.66 4.06
C LYS A 555 -10.80 -14.58 4.55
N GLY A 556 -11.18 -15.84 4.83
CA GLY A 556 -10.27 -16.88 5.29
C GLY A 556 -10.31 -17.08 6.78
N GLN A 557 -9.36 -17.82 7.32
CA GLN A 557 -9.27 -18.09 8.75
C GLN A 557 -7.80 -18.08 9.20
N ARG A 558 -7.60 -17.87 10.49
CA ARG A 558 -6.38 -18.22 11.21
C ARG A 558 -6.76 -19.02 12.44
N SER A 559 -6.22 -20.24 12.53
CA SER A 559 -6.34 -21.10 13.70
C SER A 559 -4.94 -21.48 14.17
N GLU A 560 -4.71 -21.38 15.46
CA GLU A 560 -3.40 -21.66 16.07
C GLU A 560 -3.59 -22.50 17.32
N LEU A 561 -2.95 -23.64 17.36
CA LEU A 561 -2.86 -24.53 18.49
C LEU A 561 -1.46 -24.42 19.08
N THR A 562 -1.35 -24.15 20.36
CA THR A 562 -0.09 -24.12 21.09
C THR A 562 -0.14 -25.11 22.26
N ALA A 563 0.94 -25.82 22.46
CA ALA A 563 1.13 -26.68 23.63
C ALA A 563 2.47 -26.32 24.27
N GLN A 564 2.49 -26.16 25.57
CA GLN A 564 3.65 -25.75 26.33
C GLN A 564 3.75 -26.56 27.64
N ILE A 565 4.96 -27.00 27.96
CA ILE A 565 5.32 -27.56 29.26
C ILE A 565 6.30 -26.58 29.90
N THR A 566 6.02 -26.24 31.15
CA THR A 566 6.84 -25.38 31.99
C THR A 566 7.39 -26.19 33.15
N THR A 567 8.67 -25.99 33.47
CA THR A 567 9.38 -26.62 34.61
C THR A 567 10.24 -25.56 35.27
N GLY A 568 10.75 -25.85 36.45
CA GLY A 568 11.60 -24.93 37.21
C GLY A 568 11.04 -24.75 38.62
N SER A 569 10.79 -23.51 39.03
CA SER A 569 10.13 -23.24 40.32
C SER A 569 8.75 -23.85 40.40
N ASP A 570 8.04 -23.88 39.27
CA ASP A 570 6.72 -24.46 39.12
C ASP A 570 6.67 -25.39 37.90
N THR A 571 5.91 -26.46 38.01
CA THR A 571 5.77 -27.43 36.91
C THR A 571 4.32 -27.57 36.50
N PHE A 572 4.00 -27.22 35.24
CA PHE A 572 2.64 -27.24 34.69
C PHE A 572 2.66 -27.32 33.17
N TYR A 573 1.53 -27.67 32.57
CA TYR A 573 1.36 -27.55 31.11
C TYR A 573 0.25 -26.56 30.75
N LYS A 574 0.31 -26.05 29.55
CA LYS A 574 -0.73 -25.25 28.90
C LYS A 574 -1.03 -25.75 27.51
N LEU A 575 -2.29 -25.84 27.18
CA LEU A 575 -2.79 -26.10 25.83
C LEU A 575 -3.76 -24.98 25.45
N GLU A 576 -3.48 -24.26 24.37
CA GLU A 576 -4.33 -23.17 23.92
C GLU A 576 -4.72 -23.33 22.45
N LEU A 577 -5.97 -23.08 22.13
CA LEU A 577 -6.51 -22.98 20.78
C LEU A 577 -7.10 -21.60 20.56
N THR A 578 -6.57 -20.89 19.59
CA THR A 578 -7.13 -19.61 19.11
C THR A 578 -7.59 -19.77 17.68
N SER A 579 -8.81 -19.37 17.36
CA SER A 579 -9.33 -19.45 16.00
C SER A 579 -10.13 -18.18 15.65
N ALA A 580 -9.90 -17.63 14.47
CA ALA A 580 -10.64 -16.50 13.94
C ALA A 580 -10.99 -16.74 12.47
N TRP A 581 -12.24 -16.53 12.12
CA TRP A 581 -12.80 -16.74 10.79
C TRP A 581 -13.37 -15.44 10.26
N TYR A 582 -13.04 -15.10 9.02
CA TYR A 582 -13.40 -13.83 8.38
C TYR A 582 -14.33 -14.07 7.20
N PHE A 583 -15.48 -13.42 7.22
CA PHE A 583 -16.50 -13.50 6.17
C PHE A 583 -16.83 -12.11 5.67
N ARG A 584 -17.18 -12.01 4.39
CA ARG A 584 -17.76 -10.78 3.87
C ARG A 584 -19.12 -10.55 4.48
N GLY A 585 -19.34 -9.39 5.06
CA GLY A 585 -20.61 -9.01 5.65
C GLY A 585 -21.69 -8.69 4.61
N LEU A 586 -22.89 -8.40 5.10
CA LEU A 586 -24.09 -8.15 4.27
C LEU A 586 -23.98 -6.90 3.39
N PHE A 587 -23.17 -5.92 3.77
CA PHE A 587 -22.99 -4.68 3.02
C PHE A 587 -21.56 -4.57 2.49
N PRO A 588 -21.33 -3.87 1.34
CA PRO A 588 -19.99 -3.61 0.82
C PRO A 588 -19.08 -2.96 1.86
N GLY A 589 -17.91 -3.56 2.09
CA GLY A 589 -16.94 -3.08 3.07
C GLY A 589 -17.12 -3.61 4.49
N HIS A 590 -18.22 -4.31 4.79
CA HIS A 590 -18.40 -4.98 6.08
C HIS A 590 -17.69 -6.33 6.12
N VAL A 591 -17.12 -6.65 7.27
CA VAL A 591 -16.51 -7.95 7.56
C VAL A 591 -17.14 -8.50 8.83
N LEU A 592 -17.58 -9.75 8.79
CA LEU A 592 -17.96 -10.51 9.97
C LEU A 592 -16.74 -11.33 10.40
N GLU A 593 -16.31 -11.13 11.64
CA GLU A 593 -15.29 -11.94 12.30
C GLU A 593 -15.96 -12.80 13.36
N LEU A 594 -15.73 -14.10 13.28
CA LEU A 594 -16.09 -15.06 14.33
C LEU A 594 -14.79 -15.56 14.94
N GLY A 595 -14.55 -15.22 16.20
CA GLY A 595 -13.33 -15.58 16.91
C GLY A 595 -13.64 -16.28 18.22
N GLY A 596 -12.76 -17.21 18.60
CA GLY A 596 -12.80 -17.90 19.87
C GLY A 596 -11.40 -18.25 20.36
N ARG A 597 -11.25 -18.31 21.67
CA ARG A 597 -10.05 -18.77 22.36
C ARG A 597 -10.46 -19.72 23.47
N SER A 598 -9.79 -20.86 23.56
CA SER A 598 -9.92 -21.80 24.67
C SER A 598 -8.53 -22.21 25.15
N GLY A 599 -8.41 -22.50 26.42
CA GLY A 599 -7.14 -22.95 27.02
C GLY A 599 -7.38 -23.80 28.26
N VAL A 600 -6.44 -24.68 28.50
CA VAL A 600 -6.32 -25.50 29.69
C VAL A 600 -4.92 -25.32 30.25
N ALA A 601 -4.82 -25.13 31.54
CA ALA A 601 -3.58 -25.10 32.29
C ALA A 601 -3.73 -25.98 33.51
N GLU A 602 -2.78 -26.89 33.75
CA GLU A 602 -2.87 -27.82 34.87
C GLU A 602 -1.46 -28.12 35.42
N ALA A 603 -1.37 -28.20 36.72
CA ALA A 603 -0.14 -28.48 37.44
C ALA A 603 0.34 -29.93 37.22
N LEU A 604 1.63 -30.15 37.26
CA LEU A 604 2.27 -31.45 37.10
C LEU A 604 3.36 -31.66 38.15
N GLY A 605 3.69 -32.92 38.45
CA GLY A 605 4.97 -33.29 39.08
C GLY A 605 5.17 -32.81 40.50
N GLY A 606 4.08 -32.64 41.31
CA GLY A 606 4.19 -32.23 42.71
C GLY A 606 4.02 -30.74 42.97
N THR A 607 3.71 -29.96 41.95
CA THR A 607 3.17 -28.61 42.09
C THR A 607 1.68 -28.73 42.36
N ASP A 608 1.19 -28.17 43.48
CA ASP A 608 -0.21 -28.34 43.91
C ASP A 608 -1.18 -27.64 42.95
N ASP A 609 -0.83 -26.44 42.48
CA ASP A 609 -1.65 -25.61 41.60
C ASP A 609 -0.80 -24.86 40.58
N VAL A 610 -1.42 -24.48 39.44
CA VAL A 610 -0.77 -23.52 38.49
C VAL A 610 -0.59 -22.18 39.18
N PRO A 611 0.60 -21.57 39.17
CA PRO A 611 0.83 -20.27 39.78
C PRO A 611 -0.20 -19.23 39.31
N PHE A 612 -0.69 -18.38 40.19
CA PHE A 612 -1.75 -17.41 39.86
C PHE A 612 -1.38 -16.51 38.69
N PHE A 613 -0.12 -16.13 38.54
CA PHE A 613 0.39 -15.27 37.44
C PHE A 613 0.43 -16.00 36.08
N GLU A 614 0.18 -17.31 36.05
CA GLU A 614 0.09 -18.13 34.85
C GLU A 614 -1.36 -18.64 34.57
N ARG A 615 -2.33 -18.37 35.45
CA ARG A 615 -3.73 -18.75 35.27
C ARG A 615 -4.45 -17.84 34.26
N TYR A 616 -5.67 -18.22 33.87
CA TYR A 616 -6.48 -17.46 32.93
C TYR A 616 -7.42 -16.47 33.63
N TYR A 617 -7.49 -15.26 33.09
CA TYR A 617 -8.34 -14.18 33.58
C TYR A 617 -9.23 -13.64 32.48
N LEU A 618 -10.49 -13.29 32.85
CA LEU A 618 -11.41 -12.60 31.96
C LEU A 618 -11.63 -11.15 32.41
N GLY A 619 -12.09 -10.31 31.47
CA GLY A 619 -12.32 -8.89 31.65
C GLY A 619 -11.30 -8.03 30.92
N GLY A 620 -11.73 -6.86 30.44
CA GLY A 620 -10.92 -5.91 29.70
C GLY A 620 -11.25 -5.86 28.21
N LEU A 621 -10.62 -4.91 27.55
CA LEU A 621 -10.93 -4.53 26.16
C LEU A 621 -10.77 -5.67 25.14
N TYR A 622 -9.78 -6.54 25.35
CA TYR A 622 -9.40 -7.58 24.39
C TYR A 622 -10.00 -8.96 24.71
N ASN A 623 -10.73 -9.06 25.80
CA ASN A 623 -11.20 -10.32 26.33
C ASN A 623 -12.72 -10.27 26.53
N LEU A 624 -13.20 -9.69 27.64
CA LEU A 624 -14.61 -9.51 27.92
C LEU A 624 -14.92 -8.03 28.16
N ARG A 625 -15.44 -7.36 27.11
CA ARG A 625 -15.79 -5.93 27.17
C ARG A 625 -16.92 -5.67 28.15
N GLY A 626 -16.92 -4.49 28.79
CA GLY A 626 -17.86 -4.13 29.83
C GLY A 626 -17.40 -4.47 31.24
N PHE A 627 -16.37 -5.27 31.38
CA PHE A 627 -15.76 -5.60 32.66
C PHE A 627 -14.34 -5.03 32.74
N LYS A 628 -13.91 -4.65 33.96
CA LYS A 628 -12.54 -4.18 34.17
C LYS A 628 -11.55 -5.32 33.96
N TYR A 629 -10.31 -4.96 33.62
CA TYR A 629 -9.23 -5.90 33.36
C TYR A 629 -9.02 -6.86 34.52
N ARG A 630 -8.92 -8.17 34.25
CA ARG A 630 -8.72 -9.28 35.20
C ARG A 630 -9.77 -9.39 36.33
N ARG A 631 -10.93 -8.72 36.25
CA ARG A 631 -11.94 -8.72 37.32
C ARG A 631 -12.85 -9.93 37.32
N ILE A 632 -12.84 -10.73 36.27
CA ILE A 632 -13.67 -11.93 36.16
C ILE A 632 -12.77 -13.15 36.23
N SER A 633 -12.72 -13.76 37.38
CA SER A 633 -12.01 -15.00 37.66
C SER A 633 -12.38 -15.48 39.07
N PRO A 634 -12.07 -16.73 39.43
CA PRO A 634 -12.15 -17.22 40.79
C PRO A 634 -11.39 -16.32 41.77
N ARG A 635 -11.81 -16.39 43.04
CA ARG A 635 -11.21 -15.66 44.16
C ARG A 635 -11.07 -16.59 45.31
N GLN A 636 -9.96 -16.52 46.02
CA GLN A 636 -9.68 -17.42 47.13
C GLN A 636 -10.66 -17.23 48.31
N LYS A 637 -11.07 -15.97 48.58
CA LYS A 637 -12.01 -15.60 49.63
C LYS A 637 -13.15 -14.76 49.07
N PRO A 638 -14.10 -15.35 48.28
CA PRO A 638 -15.11 -14.57 47.57
C PRO A 638 -16.07 -13.81 48.49
N GLU A 639 -16.23 -14.24 49.74
CA GLU A 639 -17.02 -13.58 50.78
C GLU A 639 -16.45 -12.24 51.25
N LEU A 640 -15.15 -12.02 51.06
CA LEU A 640 -14.48 -10.76 51.41
C LEU A 640 -14.65 -9.73 50.31
N ARG A 641 -15.29 -8.62 50.63
CA ARG A 641 -15.50 -7.52 49.70
C ARG A 641 -14.15 -6.96 49.24
N GLY A 642 -13.91 -6.90 47.92
CA GLY A 642 -12.68 -6.39 47.36
C GLY A 642 -11.54 -7.40 47.28
N ASN A 643 -11.79 -8.69 47.51
CA ASN A 643 -10.79 -9.75 47.35
C ASN A 643 -10.22 -9.78 45.94
N GLU A 644 -8.91 -10.05 45.82
CA GLU A 644 -8.19 -10.09 44.56
C GLU A 644 -8.55 -11.33 43.75
N PRO A 645 -8.75 -11.22 42.42
CA PRO A 645 -8.87 -12.37 41.54
C PRO A 645 -7.56 -13.16 41.47
N ILE A 646 -7.64 -14.49 41.51
CA ILE A 646 -6.50 -15.41 41.48
C ILE A 646 -6.38 -16.26 40.20
N GLY A 647 -7.25 -16.06 39.22
CA GLY A 647 -7.22 -16.78 37.94
C GLY A 647 -8.18 -17.92 37.80
#